data_9652e97836bc80be62850be3562dc4af
#
_entry.id   9652e97836bc80be62850be3562dc4af
#
_cell.length_a   1.000
_cell.length_b   1.000
_cell.length_c   1.000
_cell.angle_alpha   90.00
_cell.angle_beta   90.00
_cell.angle_gamma   90.00
#
_symmetry.space_group_name_H-M   'P 1'
#
loop_
_entity.id
_entity.type
_entity.pdbx_description
1 polymer ?
#
loop_
_entity_poly.entity_id
_entity_poly.type
_entity_poly.pdbx_seq_one_letter_code
_entity_poly.pdbx_strand_id
1 'polypeptide(L)'
;MISLRKRILLGCVFKKVDKPVTNFEIKFIKKEYQNKILPQNLLSFHDWISSYNCISLGLTLKLFLPNQKIIEEGSKNVYEITKKNKKKFDKDQQVIVKMLSEGDKTKKEILVKIDNKLSVFNKLLKEEIIIEKKKTNELKSFINLKNLNLKQLSNTQDLAYYKIKEKILNKSIKPVFLDGVTGSGKTEIYFHLIRDFLKKKKQVLVMLPEIALSEQWLNRFKYSFGFYPLVWNSKIRISQKRKIWNAALKSRSLVVVGARSSLFLPYANLGLIIIDEENDQSYKQEEKVIYNARDMAVLKCKIEKSHIILVSATPSLETYQNCVNGKYEWIKIKKRFKGTSLPKIKIIDMRKSKSRMVSEKLELLINKNLNEKKQSLILINRRGYAPVSICSKCGKKKICKYCDASLVYHKENDVLMCHQCGRKEPLNKYRCANCKGNKFILIGVGIEQVYEEVSKIFKNAKIIKLSSDHISKDSFEETLNKIDNNDVDIIVGTQIISKGFDFNNLKSVFIVDFDAWFNNADIRTNEKIFQLTQQVAGRAGRREEIGEVYIQTFEPKNKFLHNIINHQRDTFYVKELKVRQKSLLPPFVRLLSVTISSKFSSLAREKAKKIKKMFERSKDLIVLGPIPAQVFYVNKNYRFKLLIKSKEPFLIQNFINEKMTSMNNDSKIKVKLDIDPYNLY
;
A
#
# COMPACT_ATOMS: atom_id res chain seq x y z
N MET A 1 24.13 6.73 18.93
CA MET A 1 24.79 5.60 18.18
C MET A 1 25.55 4.72 19.16
N ILE A 2 25.39 3.42 19.02
CA ILE A 2 26.00 2.43 19.90
C ILE A 2 26.82 1.46 19.05
N SER A 3 28.01 1.05 19.56
CA SER A 3 28.83 0.03 18.91
C SER A 3 28.36 -1.37 19.33
N LEU A 4 27.90 -2.19 18.39
CA LEU A 4 27.55 -3.58 18.64
C LEU A 4 28.39 -4.49 17.73
N ARG A 5 29.27 -5.29 18.35
CA ARG A 5 30.32 -6.05 17.64
C ARG A 5 31.14 -5.08 16.78
N LYS A 6 31.38 -5.35 15.51
CA LYS A 6 32.15 -4.48 14.59
C LYS A 6 31.30 -3.39 13.89
N ARG A 7 30.03 -3.17 14.29
CA ARG A 7 29.11 -2.24 13.61
C ARG A 7 28.64 -1.14 14.56
N ILE A 8 28.51 0.08 14.01
CA ILE A 8 27.86 1.19 14.70
C ILE A 8 26.39 1.19 14.31
N LEU A 9 25.50 1.08 15.29
CA LEU A 9 24.06 1.03 15.09
C LEU A 9 23.39 2.28 15.65
N LEU A 10 22.35 2.71 14.97
CA LEU A 10 21.44 3.74 15.47
C LEU A 10 20.49 3.09 16.47
N GLY A 11 20.30 3.73 17.61
CA GLY A 11 19.34 3.34 18.63
C GLY A 11 18.58 4.54 19.17
N CYS A 12 17.54 4.28 19.93
CA CYS A 12 16.80 5.28 20.70
C CYS A 12 17.00 4.99 22.18
N VAL A 13 17.30 6.03 22.97
CA VAL A 13 17.28 5.94 24.44
C VAL A 13 15.83 5.89 24.87
N PHE A 14 15.39 4.77 25.43
CA PHE A 14 14.01 4.53 25.78
C PHE A 14 13.73 4.80 27.26
N LYS A 15 14.65 4.38 28.12
CA LYS A 15 14.54 4.54 29.57
C LYS A 15 15.93 4.63 30.21
N LYS A 16 16.07 5.45 31.25
CA LYS A 16 17.20 5.45 32.15
C LYS A 16 16.96 4.44 33.27
N VAL A 17 17.94 3.67 33.62
CA VAL A 17 17.91 2.71 34.73
C VAL A 17 19.15 2.93 35.61
N ASP A 18 18.99 2.85 36.93
CA ASP A 18 20.07 3.15 37.86
C ASP A 18 21.05 1.96 38.00
N LYS A 19 20.54 0.74 37.97
CA LYS A 19 21.37 -0.49 37.94
C LYS A 19 20.84 -1.44 36.87
N PRO A 20 21.61 -1.65 35.78
CA PRO A 20 21.21 -2.64 34.78
C PRO A 20 21.49 -4.06 35.32
N VAL A 21 20.48 -4.89 35.35
CA VAL A 21 20.65 -6.32 35.60
C VAL A 21 21.05 -7.00 34.29
N THR A 22 22.35 -7.13 34.05
CA THR A 22 22.85 -7.73 32.82
C THR A 22 24.17 -8.44 33.05
N ASN A 23 24.32 -9.62 32.45
CA ASN A 23 25.58 -10.37 32.40
C ASN A 23 26.45 -9.95 31.21
N PHE A 24 26.09 -8.85 30.52
CA PHE A 24 26.81 -8.39 29.32
C PHE A 24 27.56 -7.11 29.62
N GLU A 25 28.69 -6.91 28.95
CA GLU A 25 29.48 -5.67 28.95
C GLU A 25 28.62 -4.49 28.48
N ILE A 26 28.50 -3.47 29.31
CA ILE A 26 27.78 -2.23 28.99
C ILE A 26 28.63 -1.38 28.06
N LYS A 27 28.09 -1.00 26.90
CA LYS A 27 28.79 -0.19 25.91
C LYS A 27 28.34 1.26 25.93
N PHE A 28 29.30 2.17 25.89
CA PHE A 28 29.03 3.60 25.86
C PHE A 28 28.36 4.05 24.56
N ILE A 29 27.55 5.11 24.66
CA ILE A 29 26.97 5.80 23.53
C ILE A 29 28.07 6.59 22.82
N LYS A 30 28.39 6.23 21.57
CA LYS A 30 29.47 6.88 20.79
C LYS A 30 29.08 8.28 20.31
N LYS A 31 27.82 8.50 20.00
CA LYS A 31 27.31 9.80 19.50
C LYS A 31 25.85 9.95 19.85
N GLU A 32 25.50 11.09 20.39
CA GLU A 32 24.12 11.52 20.67
C GLU A 32 23.69 12.57 19.65
N TYR A 33 22.42 12.53 19.25
CA TYR A 33 21.77 13.55 18.40
C TYR A 33 20.87 14.42 19.28
N GLN A 34 21.45 15.36 20.01
CA GLN A 34 20.76 16.19 21.01
C GLN A 34 19.53 16.95 20.43
N ASN A 35 19.62 17.38 19.17
CA ASN A 35 18.54 18.11 18.50
C ASN A 35 17.48 17.20 17.86
N LYS A 36 17.45 15.89 18.16
CA LYS A 36 16.56 14.90 17.56
C LYS A 36 15.79 14.13 18.63
N ILE A 37 15.11 14.87 19.49
CA ILE A 37 14.24 14.28 20.52
C ILE A 37 12.97 13.78 19.84
N LEU A 38 12.70 12.49 19.94
CA LEU A 38 11.46 11.90 19.42
C LEU A 38 10.30 12.25 20.35
N PRO A 39 9.12 12.58 19.81
CA PRO A 39 7.94 12.82 20.64
C PRO A 39 7.62 11.62 21.55
N GLN A 40 7.26 11.86 22.80
CA GLN A 40 6.94 10.81 23.77
C GLN A 40 5.80 9.91 23.30
N ASN A 41 4.79 10.49 22.65
CA ASN A 41 3.69 9.74 22.06
C ASN A 41 4.15 8.74 20.99
N LEU A 42 5.21 9.07 20.26
CA LEU A 42 5.81 8.16 19.26
C LEU A 42 6.49 6.96 19.94
N LEU A 43 7.12 7.16 21.09
CA LEU A 43 7.73 6.07 21.88
C LEU A 43 6.64 5.16 22.47
N SER A 44 5.57 5.74 23.01
CA SER A 44 4.41 4.98 23.50
C SER A 44 3.75 4.18 22.37
N PHE A 45 3.65 4.76 21.18
CA PHE A 45 3.15 4.07 19.98
C PHE A 45 4.05 2.92 19.54
N HIS A 46 5.36 3.11 19.59
CA HIS A 46 6.34 2.07 19.28
C HIS A 46 6.23 0.88 20.25
N ASP A 47 6.17 1.15 21.55
CA ASP A 47 6.04 0.12 22.58
C ASP A 47 4.76 -0.70 22.40
N TRP A 48 3.65 -0.02 22.17
CA TRP A 48 2.38 -0.68 21.94
C TRP A 48 2.40 -1.58 20.68
N ILE A 49 2.98 -1.11 19.56
CA ILE A 49 3.11 -1.91 18.34
C ILE A 49 3.93 -3.17 18.58
N SER A 50 5.02 -3.05 19.33
CA SER A 50 5.86 -4.17 19.70
C SER A 50 5.06 -5.23 20.47
N SER A 51 4.36 -4.81 21.52
CA SER A 51 3.56 -5.67 22.38
C SER A 51 2.39 -6.30 21.62
N TYR A 52 1.63 -5.50 20.87
CA TYR A 52 0.45 -5.99 20.15
C TYR A 52 0.79 -7.00 19.07
N ASN A 53 1.82 -6.73 18.28
CA ASN A 53 2.20 -7.64 17.19
C ASN A 53 3.18 -8.75 17.65
N CYS A 54 3.50 -8.81 18.93
CA CYS A 54 4.44 -9.78 19.53
C CYS A 54 5.79 -9.80 18.79
N ILE A 55 6.35 -8.62 18.54
CA ILE A 55 7.61 -8.42 17.82
C ILE A 55 8.58 -7.68 18.74
N SER A 56 9.87 -8.02 18.68
CA SER A 56 10.88 -7.36 19.52
C SER A 56 10.96 -5.84 19.27
N LEU A 57 11.18 -5.07 20.34
CA LEU A 57 11.34 -3.61 20.31
C LEU A 57 12.38 -3.15 19.26
N GLY A 58 13.50 -3.85 19.16
CA GLY A 58 14.56 -3.50 18.19
C GLY A 58 14.14 -3.69 16.73
N LEU A 59 13.26 -4.63 16.42
CA LEU A 59 12.75 -4.82 15.05
C LEU A 59 11.70 -3.76 14.71
N THR A 60 10.80 -3.45 15.64
CA THR A 60 9.79 -2.41 15.44
C THR A 60 10.41 -1.02 15.35
N LEU A 61 11.51 -0.76 16.08
CA LEU A 61 12.24 0.51 16.01
C LEU A 61 12.70 0.88 14.59
N LYS A 62 12.97 -0.11 13.73
CA LYS A 62 13.32 0.13 12.31
C LYS A 62 12.21 0.78 11.49
N LEU A 63 10.96 0.73 11.94
CA LEU A 63 9.86 1.45 11.31
C LEU A 63 9.97 2.95 11.55
N PHE A 64 10.42 3.36 12.74
CA PHE A 64 10.50 4.74 13.20
C PHE A 64 11.84 5.40 12.86
N LEU A 65 12.91 4.61 12.86
CA LEU A 65 14.27 5.04 12.54
C LEU A 65 14.80 4.30 11.29
N PRO A 66 14.36 4.72 10.10
CA PRO A 66 14.60 3.94 8.89
C PRO A 66 16.07 3.86 8.47
N ASN A 67 16.86 4.93 8.68
CA ASN A 67 18.28 4.98 8.32
C ASN A 67 18.99 6.15 9.01
N GLN A 68 20.24 5.94 9.43
CA GLN A 68 21.11 6.98 10.00
C GLN A 68 21.24 8.21 9.09
N LYS A 69 21.43 8.00 7.78
CA LYS A 69 21.54 9.08 6.78
C LYS A 69 20.31 9.96 6.68
N ILE A 70 19.14 9.51 7.17
CA ILE A 70 17.89 10.30 7.19
C ILE A 70 17.86 11.20 8.41
N ILE A 71 18.40 10.76 9.54
CA ILE A 71 18.40 11.49 10.81
C ILE A 71 19.48 12.57 10.82
N GLU A 72 20.61 12.31 10.18
CA GLU A 72 21.70 13.27 10.07
C GLU A 72 21.25 14.52 9.31
N GLU A 73 21.66 15.68 9.80
CA GLU A 73 21.42 16.94 9.10
C GLU A 73 22.23 16.98 7.82
N GLY A 74 21.55 16.99 6.69
CA GLY A 74 22.20 17.24 5.42
C GLY A 74 22.58 18.70 5.34
N SER A 75 23.81 19.01 5.54
CA SER A 75 24.37 20.33 5.19
C SER A 75 24.77 20.31 3.73
N LYS A 76 24.44 21.34 3.00
CA LYS A 76 25.11 21.71 1.75
C LYS A 76 26.16 22.74 2.08
N ASN A 77 27.36 22.56 1.54
CA ASN A 77 28.34 23.60 1.54
C ASN A 77 27.87 24.69 0.58
N VAL A 78 27.58 25.85 1.11
CA VAL A 78 27.25 27.07 0.37
C VAL A 78 28.34 28.08 0.61
N TYR A 79 28.49 29.01 -0.30
CA TYR A 79 29.49 30.04 -0.25
C TYR A 79 28.80 31.36 -0.10
N GLU A 80 29.35 32.25 0.74
CA GLU A 80 28.91 33.61 0.96
C GLU A 80 30.09 34.58 0.82
N ILE A 81 29.81 35.85 0.49
CA ILE A 81 30.83 36.90 0.42
C ILE A 81 31.18 37.34 1.82
N THR A 82 32.46 37.53 2.07
CA THR A 82 32.96 38.21 3.26
C THR A 82 32.99 39.73 3.08
N LYS A 83 33.08 40.49 4.21
CA LYS A 83 33.23 41.94 4.16
C LYS A 83 34.60 42.43 3.65
N LYS A 84 35.54 41.55 3.30
CA LYS A 84 36.84 41.89 2.73
C LYS A 84 36.66 42.40 1.32
N ASN A 85 36.78 43.72 1.09
CA ASN A 85 36.70 44.34 -0.23
C ASN A 85 38.05 44.29 -0.94
N LYS A 86 38.06 43.71 -2.15
CA LYS A 86 39.17 43.81 -3.09
C LYS A 86 38.89 44.98 -4.04
N LYS A 87 39.87 45.84 -4.27
CA LYS A 87 39.69 47.05 -5.12
C LYS A 87 39.46 46.78 -6.62
N LYS A 88 39.84 45.60 -7.14
CA LYS A 88 39.58 45.17 -8.53
C LYS A 88 39.34 43.67 -8.64
N PHE A 89 38.25 43.27 -9.30
CA PHE A 89 37.90 41.89 -9.65
C PHE A 89 38.02 41.74 -11.19
N ASP A 90 38.52 40.56 -11.64
CA ASP A 90 38.39 40.19 -13.05
C ASP A 90 36.92 39.85 -13.42
N LYS A 91 36.63 39.69 -14.73
CA LYS A 91 35.26 39.43 -15.21
C LYS A 91 34.61 38.22 -14.52
N ASP A 92 35.30 37.08 -14.39
CA ASP A 92 34.76 35.87 -13.79
C ASP A 92 34.58 36.04 -12.29
N GLN A 93 35.48 36.71 -11.60
CA GLN A 93 35.37 37.04 -10.16
C GLN A 93 34.17 37.96 -9.90
N GLN A 94 33.93 38.99 -10.79
CA GLN A 94 32.74 39.84 -10.69
C GLN A 94 31.42 39.05 -10.81
N VAL A 95 31.37 38.05 -11.69
CA VAL A 95 30.21 37.17 -11.83
C VAL A 95 29.94 36.41 -10.54
N ILE A 96 30.98 35.86 -9.90
CA ILE A 96 30.83 35.15 -8.64
C ILE A 96 30.37 36.08 -7.53
N VAL A 97 30.99 37.26 -7.41
CA VAL A 97 30.66 38.25 -6.38
C VAL A 97 29.22 38.75 -6.56
N LYS A 98 28.78 39.06 -7.78
CA LYS A 98 27.40 39.44 -8.07
C LYS A 98 26.42 38.33 -7.74
N MET A 99 26.74 37.10 -8.11
CA MET A 99 25.89 35.94 -7.82
C MET A 99 25.70 35.68 -6.30
N LEU A 100 26.77 35.92 -5.53
CA LEU A 100 26.76 35.69 -4.09
C LEU A 100 26.18 36.88 -3.30
N SER A 101 26.17 38.10 -3.89
CA SER A 101 25.45 39.26 -3.33
C SER A 101 23.91 39.06 -3.36
N GLU A 102 23.41 38.27 -4.33
CA GLU A 102 22.00 37.88 -4.42
C GLU A 102 21.63 36.75 -3.46
N GLY A 103 22.60 36.14 -2.78
CA GLY A 103 22.44 35.08 -1.77
C GLY A 103 23.39 33.91 -1.93
N ASP A 104 23.47 33.09 -0.87
CA ASP A 104 24.38 31.95 -0.81
C ASP A 104 24.15 30.95 -1.96
N LYS A 105 25.21 30.48 -2.60
CA LYS A 105 25.19 29.52 -3.69
C LYS A 105 26.10 28.31 -3.40
N THR A 106 25.78 27.18 -4.01
CA THR A 106 26.64 25.99 -3.94
C THR A 106 27.79 26.10 -4.93
N LYS A 107 28.90 25.38 -4.66
CA LYS A 107 30.05 25.31 -5.58
C LYS A 107 29.63 24.97 -7.02
N LYS A 108 28.68 24.02 -7.18
CA LYS A 108 28.18 23.63 -8.50
C LYS A 108 27.45 24.76 -9.23
N GLU A 109 26.63 25.52 -8.53
CA GLU A 109 25.90 26.67 -9.11
C GLU A 109 26.86 27.78 -9.52
N ILE A 110 27.92 28.02 -8.76
CA ILE A 110 28.96 29.00 -9.06
C ILE A 110 29.75 28.55 -10.30
N LEU A 111 30.25 27.30 -10.29
CA LEU A 111 31.08 26.79 -11.38
C LEU A 111 30.37 26.76 -12.74
N VAL A 112 29.07 26.43 -12.76
CA VAL A 112 28.27 26.45 -13.99
C VAL A 112 28.22 27.85 -14.61
N LYS A 113 28.26 28.90 -13.81
CA LYS A 113 28.19 30.29 -14.30
C LYS A 113 29.53 30.86 -14.79
N ILE A 114 30.63 30.22 -14.42
CA ILE A 114 32.00 30.61 -14.85
C ILE A 114 32.66 29.51 -15.70
N ASP A 115 31.89 28.76 -16.46
CA ASP A 115 32.36 27.72 -17.39
C ASP A 115 33.33 26.71 -16.75
N ASN A 116 33.02 26.31 -15.51
CA ASN A 116 33.80 25.38 -14.69
C ASN A 116 35.25 25.81 -14.37
N LYS A 117 35.60 27.13 -14.43
CA LYS A 117 36.92 27.67 -14.09
C LYS A 117 37.21 27.54 -12.59
N LEU A 118 37.63 26.35 -12.15
CA LEU A 118 37.88 26.02 -10.74
C LEU A 118 39.01 26.89 -10.13
N SER A 119 39.99 27.34 -10.92
CA SER A 119 41.09 28.20 -10.49
C SER A 119 40.59 29.55 -9.92
N VAL A 120 39.62 30.17 -10.59
CA VAL A 120 39.04 31.47 -10.18
C VAL A 120 38.29 31.29 -8.83
N PHE A 121 37.50 30.22 -8.72
CA PHE A 121 36.79 29.93 -7.49
C PHE A 121 37.74 29.66 -6.31
N ASN A 122 38.79 28.84 -6.50
CA ASN A 122 39.79 28.54 -5.50
C ASN A 122 40.60 29.76 -5.07
N LYS A 123 40.89 30.69 -6.02
CA LYS A 123 41.58 31.94 -5.73
C LYS A 123 40.77 32.82 -4.76
N LEU A 124 39.46 33.01 -5.03
CA LEU A 124 38.58 33.77 -4.14
C LEU A 124 38.42 33.13 -2.74
N LEU A 125 38.50 31.81 -2.68
CA LEU A 125 38.45 31.08 -1.43
C LEU A 125 39.74 31.22 -0.62
N LYS A 126 40.89 31.18 -1.30
CA LYS A 126 42.22 31.35 -0.69
C LYS A 126 42.45 32.79 -0.21
N GLU A 127 41.89 33.76 -0.93
CA GLU A 127 41.92 35.18 -0.56
C GLU A 127 40.85 35.55 0.49
N GLU A 128 40.10 34.58 0.98
CA GLU A 128 38.99 34.71 1.96
C GLU A 128 37.92 35.73 1.55
N ILE A 129 37.79 36.00 0.23
CA ILE A 129 36.74 36.89 -0.31
C ILE A 129 35.39 36.13 -0.26
N ILE A 130 35.41 34.81 -0.48
CA ILE A 130 34.29 33.93 -0.25
C ILE A 130 34.64 32.92 0.82
N ILE A 131 33.67 32.63 1.68
CA ILE A 131 33.82 31.62 2.73
C ILE A 131 32.80 30.50 2.56
N GLU A 132 33.23 29.30 2.94
CA GLU A 132 32.38 28.14 2.96
C GLU A 132 31.54 28.10 4.22
N LYS A 133 30.22 27.99 4.06
CA LYS A 133 29.28 27.86 5.16
C LYS A 133 28.42 26.62 5.00
N LYS A 134 28.25 25.89 6.05
CA LYS A 134 27.33 24.74 6.07
C LYS A 134 25.89 25.22 6.27
N LYS A 135 25.10 25.23 5.23
CA LYS A 135 23.69 25.57 5.30
C LYS A 135 22.86 24.30 5.41
N THR A 136 22.05 24.21 6.45
CA THR A 136 21.10 23.10 6.61
C THR A 136 20.06 23.18 5.50
N ASN A 137 19.84 22.04 4.83
CA ASN A 137 18.93 21.94 3.68
C ASN A 137 17.48 21.80 4.20
N GLU A 138 16.99 22.83 4.88
CA GLU A 138 15.63 22.85 5.42
C GLU A 138 14.59 23.05 4.32
N LEU A 139 13.44 22.42 4.45
CA LEU A 139 12.27 22.74 3.65
C LEU A 139 11.82 24.17 4.02
N LYS A 140 11.93 25.11 3.10
CA LYS A 140 11.24 26.40 3.20
C LYS A 140 9.74 26.13 2.97
N SER A 141 9.04 25.71 4.02
CA SER A 141 7.60 25.46 3.91
C SER A 141 6.83 26.63 4.48
N PHE A 142 6.63 27.67 3.69
CA PHE A 142 5.51 28.55 3.90
C PHE A 142 4.33 27.97 3.13
N ILE A 143 3.43 27.26 3.86
CA ILE A 143 2.12 26.91 3.30
C ILE A 143 1.34 28.21 3.21
N ASN A 144 1.24 28.75 1.99
CA ASN A 144 0.41 29.93 1.74
C ASN A 144 -1.03 29.47 1.50
N LEU A 145 -1.91 29.73 2.45
CA LEU A 145 -3.33 29.41 2.37
C LEU A 145 -4.17 30.54 1.74
N LYS A 146 -3.55 31.59 1.19
CA LYS A 146 -4.30 32.72 0.62
C LYS A 146 -4.96 32.36 -0.72
N ASN A 147 -4.35 31.50 -1.54
CA ASN A 147 -4.80 31.16 -2.88
C ASN A 147 -5.28 29.70 -2.96
N LEU A 148 -6.31 29.36 -2.19
CA LEU A 148 -6.93 28.04 -2.25
C LEU A 148 -8.02 28.00 -3.33
N ASN A 149 -7.93 26.99 -4.20
CA ASN A 149 -8.91 26.73 -5.24
C ASN A 149 -9.71 25.44 -4.95
N LEU A 150 -10.32 25.38 -3.78
CA LEU A 150 -11.16 24.24 -3.39
C LEU A 150 -12.49 24.30 -4.12
N LYS A 151 -12.91 23.18 -4.69
CA LYS A 151 -14.23 23.07 -5.32
C LYS A 151 -15.35 23.29 -4.30
N GLN A 152 -16.38 23.97 -4.69
CA GLN A 152 -17.60 24.11 -3.89
C GLN A 152 -18.20 22.72 -3.66
N LEU A 153 -18.58 22.46 -2.43
CA LEU A 153 -19.24 21.22 -2.05
C LEU A 153 -20.72 21.27 -2.48
N SER A 154 -21.26 20.14 -2.89
CA SER A 154 -22.71 20.01 -3.06
C SER A 154 -23.41 19.90 -1.70
N ASN A 155 -24.73 20.13 -1.63
CA ASN A 155 -25.50 20.09 -0.38
C ASN A 155 -25.26 18.79 0.43
N THR A 156 -25.16 17.64 -0.26
CA THR A 156 -24.91 16.35 0.42
C THR A 156 -23.48 16.23 0.95
N GLN A 157 -22.52 16.81 0.25
CA GLN A 157 -21.13 16.86 0.66
C GLN A 157 -20.93 17.86 1.82
N ASP A 158 -21.58 19.02 1.76
CA ASP A 158 -21.58 20.01 2.83
C ASP A 158 -22.15 19.44 4.13
N LEU A 159 -23.28 18.77 4.05
CA LEU A 159 -23.86 18.10 5.22
C LEU A 159 -22.90 17.08 5.84
N ALA A 160 -22.21 16.29 5.01
CA ALA A 160 -21.22 15.34 5.49
C ALA A 160 -20.01 16.06 6.13
N TYR A 161 -19.50 17.11 5.49
CA TYR A 161 -18.41 17.93 6.00
C TYR A 161 -18.76 18.56 7.34
N TYR A 162 -19.94 19.19 7.48
CA TYR A 162 -20.36 19.81 8.74
C TYR A 162 -20.55 18.79 9.86
N LYS A 163 -21.12 17.61 9.57
CA LYS A 163 -21.24 16.52 10.54
C LYS A 163 -19.87 16.05 11.04
N ILE A 164 -18.87 15.91 10.14
CA ILE A 164 -17.51 15.57 10.55
C ILE A 164 -16.93 16.68 11.43
N LYS A 165 -17.10 17.93 11.01
CA LYS A 165 -16.56 19.09 11.74
C LYS A 165 -17.17 19.21 13.14
N GLU A 166 -18.46 18.98 13.29
CA GLU A 166 -19.15 18.94 14.58
C GLU A 166 -18.54 17.87 15.50
N LYS A 167 -18.33 16.65 15.01
CA LYS A 167 -17.70 15.57 15.79
C LYS A 167 -16.28 15.94 16.24
N ILE A 168 -15.52 16.60 15.36
CA ILE A 168 -14.18 17.10 15.68
C ILE A 168 -14.23 18.21 16.74
N LEU A 169 -15.18 19.13 16.64
CA LEU A 169 -15.34 20.24 17.59
C LEU A 169 -15.78 19.74 18.97
N ASN A 170 -16.67 18.76 19.03
CA ASN A 170 -17.12 18.13 20.28
C ASN A 170 -16.07 17.22 20.92
N LYS A 171 -14.80 17.32 20.48
CA LYS A 171 -13.64 16.53 20.97
C LYS A 171 -13.86 15.02 20.97
N SER A 172 -14.75 14.53 20.11
CA SER A 172 -14.91 13.09 19.92
C SER A 172 -13.59 12.49 19.42
N ILE A 173 -13.05 11.55 20.16
CA ILE A 173 -11.82 10.82 19.78
C ILE A 173 -12.20 9.56 18.95
N LYS A 174 -13.49 9.31 18.73
CA LYS A 174 -13.94 8.18 17.92
C LYS A 174 -13.48 8.37 16.47
N PRO A 175 -12.98 7.30 15.82
CA PRO A 175 -12.72 7.35 14.38
C PRO A 175 -13.99 7.69 13.61
N VAL A 176 -13.85 8.52 12.60
CA VAL A 176 -14.95 8.85 11.69
C VAL A 176 -14.82 8.00 10.44
N PHE A 177 -15.88 7.31 10.05
CA PHE A 177 -15.96 6.62 8.76
C PHE A 177 -16.82 7.41 7.79
N LEU A 178 -16.21 7.90 6.72
CA LEU A 178 -16.87 8.57 5.60
C LEU A 178 -17.23 7.53 4.54
N ASP A 179 -18.45 7.02 4.64
CA ASP A 179 -19.04 6.03 3.75
C ASP A 179 -19.72 6.71 2.58
N GLY A 180 -19.11 6.70 1.43
CA GLY A 180 -19.71 7.33 0.25
C GLY A 180 -19.62 6.42 -0.97
N VAL A 181 -20.68 6.32 -1.74
CA VAL A 181 -20.68 5.58 -3.01
C VAL A 181 -19.55 6.05 -3.93
N THR A 182 -19.11 5.19 -4.85
CA THR A 182 -18.08 5.57 -5.84
C THR A 182 -18.55 6.78 -6.63
N GLY A 183 -17.68 7.81 -6.78
CA GLY A 183 -18.05 9.06 -7.45
C GLY A 183 -18.86 10.05 -6.61
N SER A 184 -18.99 9.85 -5.29
CA SER A 184 -19.66 10.80 -4.40
C SER A 184 -18.82 12.04 -4.04
N GLY A 185 -17.56 12.12 -4.48
CA GLY A 185 -16.67 13.25 -4.22
C GLY A 185 -16.08 13.29 -2.81
N LYS A 186 -15.89 12.14 -2.16
CA LYS A 186 -15.24 12.01 -0.83
C LYS A 186 -13.94 12.80 -0.71
N THR A 187 -13.15 12.84 -1.77
CA THR A 187 -11.89 13.58 -1.82
C THR A 187 -12.07 15.07 -1.58
N GLU A 188 -13.09 15.69 -2.16
CA GLU A 188 -13.36 17.12 -1.96
C GLU A 188 -13.69 17.42 -0.50
N ILE A 189 -14.45 16.55 0.15
CA ILE A 189 -14.79 16.71 1.57
C ILE A 189 -13.54 16.70 2.44
N TYR A 190 -12.67 15.71 2.25
CA TYR A 190 -11.48 15.68 3.08
C TYR A 190 -10.43 16.74 2.69
N PHE A 191 -10.45 17.30 1.48
CA PHE A 191 -9.66 18.48 1.14
C PHE A 191 -10.08 19.70 1.96
N HIS A 192 -11.38 19.93 2.15
CA HIS A 192 -11.87 20.99 3.04
C HIS A 192 -11.41 20.76 4.49
N LEU A 193 -11.42 19.52 4.98
CA LEU A 193 -10.91 19.20 6.31
C LEU A 193 -9.40 19.43 6.43
N ILE A 194 -8.62 19.06 5.42
CA ILE A 194 -7.17 19.36 5.37
C ILE A 194 -6.95 20.87 5.51
N ARG A 195 -7.67 21.70 4.74
CA ARG A 195 -7.62 23.15 4.85
C ARG A 195 -7.82 23.63 6.29
N ASP A 196 -8.84 23.09 6.95
CA ASP A 196 -9.21 23.53 8.31
C ASP A 196 -8.12 23.20 9.34
N PHE A 197 -7.48 22.03 9.20
CA PHE A 197 -6.36 21.66 10.07
C PHE A 197 -5.08 22.45 9.77
N LEU A 198 -4.83 22.77 8.51
CA LEU A 198 -3.72 23.65 8.13
C LEU A 198 -3.90 25.07 8.67
N LYS A 199 -5.12 25.63 8.65
CA LYS A 199 -5.44 26.92 9.28
C LYS A 199 -5.13 26.91 10.78
N LYS A 200 -5.32 25.77 11.47
CA LYS A 200 -4.96 25.55 12.87
C LYS A 200 -3.46 25.23 13.07
N LYS A 201 -2.62 25.40 12.04
CA LYS A 201 -1.18 25.08 12.06
C LYS A 201 -0.88 23.64 12.48
N LYS A 202 -1.78 22.69 12.20
CA LYS A 202 -1.61 21.26 12.48
C LYS A 202 -0.97 20.54 11.28
N GLN A 203 -0.33 19.40 11.59
CA GLN A 203 0.18 18.47 10.59
C GLN A 203 -0.93 17.51 10.16
N VAL A 204 -0.96 17.17 8.88
CA VAL A 204 -1.94 16.26 8.30
C VAL A 204 -1.22 15.12 7.58
N LEU A 205 -1.65 13.91 7.85
CA LEU A 205 -1.22 12.71 7.13
C LEU A 205 -2.37 12.19 6.26
N VAL A 206 -2.14 12.04 4.97
CA VAL A 206 -3.04 11.35 4.05
C VAL A 206 -2.39 10.02 3.65
N MET A 207 -3.02 8.94 4.03
CA MET A 207 -2.59 7.60 3.62
C MET A 207 -3.39 7.16 2.40
N LEU A 208 -2.66 6.79 1.35
CA LEU A 208 -3.21 6.27 0.10
C LEU A 208 -2.59 4.89 -0.19
N PRO A 209 -3.31 3.96 -0.84
CA PRO A 209 -2.68 2.79 -1.44
C PRO A 209 -1.56 3.22 -2.39
N GLU A 210 -0.45 2.46 -2.46
CA GLU A 210 0.74 2.87 -3.25
C GLU A 210 0.40 3.22 -4.71
N ILE A 211 -0.58 2.54 -5.29
CA ILE A 211 -1.03 2.76 -6.67
C ILE A 211 -1.88 4.03 -6.78
N ALA A 212 -2.63 4.39 -5.75
CA ALA A 212 -3.46 5.59 -5.72
C ALA A 212 -2.67 6.88 -5.48
N LEU A 213 -1.37 6.79 -5.15
CA LEU A 213 -0.41 7.90 -5.16
C LEU A 213 -0.03 8.30 -6.61
N SER A 214 -1.05 8.44 -7.46
CA SER A 214 -0.90 8.82 -8.86
C SER A 214 -0.63 10.32 -9.01
N GLU A 215 -0.03 10.69 -10.14
CA GLU A 215 0.10 12.11 -10.50
C GLU A 215 -1.25 12.82 -10.55
N GLN A 216 -2.32 12.13 -10.97
CA GLN A 216 -3.68 12.69 -10.99
C GLN A 216 -4.09 13.20 -9.61
N TRP A 217 -3.87 12.42 -8.54
CA TRP A 217 -4.20 12.84 -7.18
C TRP A 217 -3.30 14.00 -6.72
N LEU A 218 -1.99 13.93 -6.99
CA LEU A 218 -1.03 14.97 -6.63
C LEU A 218 -1.31 16.30 -7.36
N ASN A 219 -1.64 16.23 -8.65
CA ASN A 219 -1.99 17.41 -9.46
C ASN A 219 -3.32 18.01 -8.99
N ARG A 220 -4.32 17.18 -8.65
CA ARG A 220 -5.58 17.64 -8.06
C ARG A 220 -5.35 18.34 -6.72
N PHE A 221 -4.47 17.79 -5.88
CA PHE A 221 -4.10 18.45 -4.63
C PHE A 221 -3.40 19.78 -4.89
N LYS A 222 -2.40 19.82 -5.78
CA LYS A 222 -1.70 21.06 -6.16
C LYS A 222 -2.65 22.12 -6.70
N TYR A 223 -3.60 21.73 -7.57
CA TYR A 223 -4.62 22.64 -8.09
C TYR A 223 -5.46 23.24 -6.97
N SER A 224 -5.86 22.44 -5.99
CA SER A 224 -6.71 22.85 -4.87
C SER A 224 -5.99 23.72 -3.82
N PHE A 225 -4.70 23.42 -3.56
CA PHE A 225 -3.95 24.05 -2.48
C PHE A 225 -2.84 25.00 -2.93
N GLY A 226 -2.49 25.03 -4.21
CA GLY A 226 -1.41 25.87 -4.76
C GLY A 226 0.00 25.31 -4.52
N PHE A 227 0.14 24.17 -3.81
CA PHE A 227 1.43 23.53 -3.54
C PHE A 227 1.31 22.00 -3.59
N TYR A 228 2.44 21.31 -3.78
CA TYR A 228 2.50 19.85 -3.67
C TYR A 228 2.61 19.39 -2.22
N PRO A 229 1.91 18.32 -1.82
CA PRO A 229 2.14 17.69 -0.52
C PRO A 229 3.51 17.00 -0.48
N LEU A 230 4.00 16.71 0.70
CA LEU A 230 5.24 15.96 0.89
C LEU A 230 4.98 14.46 0.69
N VAL A 231 5.52 13.89 -0.37
CA VAL A 231 5.31 12.48 -0.73
C VAL A 231 6.29 11.59 0.02
N TRP A 232 5.79 10.60 0.79
CA TRP A 232 6.59 9.62 1.51
C TRP A 232 6.32 8.20 1.00
N ASN A 233 7.29 7.64 0.28
CA ASN A 233 7.25 6.26 -0.20
C ASN A 233 8.66 5.62 -0.22
N SER A 234 8.75 4.34 -0.59
CA SER A 234 10.02 3.60 -0.67
C SER A 234 10.98 4.16 -1.73
N LYS A 235 10.47 4.74 -2.81
CA LYS A 235 11.21 5.13 -4.02
C LYS A 235 11.85 6.53 -3.96
N ILE A 236 11.42 7.41 -3.03
CA ILE A 236 11.99 8.76 -2.94
C ILE A 236 13.45 8.73 -2.44
N ARG A 237 14.25 9.69 -2.92
CA ARG A 237 15.68 9.82 -2.59
C ARG A 237 15.89 10.06 -1.09
N ILE A 238 17.00 9.56 -0.55
CA ILE A 238 17.35 9.71 0.89
C ILE A 238 17.37 11.20 1.30
N SER A 239 17.83 12.10 0.43
CA SER A 239 17.82 13.55 0.70
C SER A 239 16.41 14.11 0.90
N GLN A 240 15.43 13.65 0.13
CA GLN A 240 14.03 14.02 0.31
C GLN A 240 13.44 13.40 1.57
N LYS A 241 13.72 12.10 1.85
CA LYS A 241 13.32 11.45 3.11
C LYS A 241 13.81 12.23 4.33
N ARG A 242 15.07 12.67 4.31
CA ARG A 242 15.66 13.50 5.37
C ARG A 242 14.89 14.80 5.58
N LYS A 243 14.57 15.52 4.50
CA LYS A 243 13.82 16.78 4.57
C LYS A 243 12.43 16.59 5.18
N ILE A 244 11.71 15.55 4.73
CA ILE A 244 10.35 15.25 5.22
C ILE A 244 10.38 14.83 6.68
N TRP A 245 11.31 13.95 7.06
CA TRP A 245 11.47 13.47 8.43
C TRP A 245 11.76 14.63 9.41
N ASN A 246 12.70 15.51 9.04
CA ASN A 246 13.00 16.71 9.86
C ASN A 246 11.85 17.70 9.89
N ALA A 247 11.12 17.89 8.80
CA ALA A 247 9.95 18.77 8.78
C ALA A 247 8.83 18.26 9.69
N ALA A 248 8.59 16.93 9.70
CA ALA A 248 7.63 16.31 10.60
C ALA A 248 8.00 16.54 12.09
N LEU A 249 9.28 16.39 12.42
CA LEU A 249 9.78 16.57 13.79
C LEU A 249 9.74 18.04 14.28
N LYS A 250 9.84 19.03 13.37
CA LYS A 250 9.95 20.47 13.74
C LYS A 250 8.61 21.18 13.96
N SER A 251 7.52 20.48 14.18
CA SER A 251 6.17 21.04 14.45
C SER A 251 5.63 22.00 13.38
N ARG A 252 6.15 21.98 12.16
CA ARG A 252 5.68 22.84 11.07
C ARG A 252 4.36 22.32 10.52
N SER A 253 3.45 23.22 10.19
CA SER A 253 2.25 22.88 9.43
C SER A 253 2.65 22.28 8.11
N LEU A 254 2.18 21.06 7.82
CA LEU A 254 2.51 20.35 6.58
C LEU A 254 1.47 19.27 6.25
N VAL A 255 1.42 18.91 4.97
CA VAL A 255 0.67 17.74 4.52
C VAL A 255 1.66 16.71 4.00
N VAL A 256 1.64 15.54 4.63
CA VAL A 256 2.36 14.36 4.14
C VAL A 256 1.36 13.43 3.47
N VAL A 257 1.67 12.96 2.28
CA VAL A 257 0.93 11.90 1.62
C VAL A 257 1.83 10.69 1.45
N GLY A 258 1.31 9.50 1.74
CA GLY A 258 2.14 8.31 1.61
C GLY A 258 1.41 7.00 1.85
N ALA A 259 2.16 5.91 1.65
CA ALA A 259 1.73 4.56 1.97
C ALA A 259 1.99 4.24 3.46
N ARG A 260 1.86 2.98 3.85
CA ARG A 260 2.00 2.45 5.23
C ARG A 260 3.11 3.08 6.07
N SER A 261 4.30 3.25 5.49
CA SER A 261 5.48 3.72 6.22
C SER A 261 5.42 5.19 6.63
N SER A 262 4.55 5.99 6.03
CA SER A 262 4.35 7.39 6.40
C SER A 262 3.76 7.56 7.81
N LEU A 263 3.08 6.53 8.31
CA LEU A 263 2.50 6.51 9.66
C LEU A 263 3.55 6.65 10.77
N PHE A 264 4.78 6.19 10.53
CA PHE A 264 5.86 6.13 11.53
C PHE A 264 6.77 7.36 11.54
N LEU A 265 6.46 8.39 10.78
CA LEU A 265 7.17 9.66 10.85
C LEU A 265 6.98 10.33 12.21
N PRO A 266 7.98 11.07 12.71
CA PRO A 266 7.95 11.72 14.00
C PRO A 266 7.16 13.04 13.97
N TYR A 267 5.85 12.94 13.77
CA TYR A 267 4.98 14.12 13.78
C TYR A 267 4.96 14.76 15.16
N ALA A 268 5.34 16.03 15.24
CA ALA A 268 5.35 16.77 16.50
C ALA A 268 3.99 17.40 16.84
N ASN A 269 3.14 17.64 15.83
CA ASN A 269 1.83 18.28 15.99
C ASN A 269 0.78 17.72 15.03
N LEU A 270 0.65 16.38 15.00
CA LEU A 270 -0.32 15.70 14.15
C LEU A 270 -1.75 16.02 14.59
N GLY A 271 -2.55 16.58 13.69
CA GLY A 271 -3.96 16.88 13.95
C GLY A 271 -4.93 15.94 13.29
N LEU A 272 -4.61 15.49 12.08
CA LEU A 272 -5.52 14.68 11.26
C LEU A 272 -4.78 13.58 10.52
N ILE A 273 -5.34 12.38 10.55
CA ILE A 273 -5.00 11.27 9.65
C ILE A 273 -6.21 10.99 8.74
N ILE A 274 -5.98 10.89 7.46
CA ILE A 274 -6.97 10.44 6.49
C ILE A 274 -6.48 9.14 5.88
N ILE A 275 -7.31 8.11 5.86
CA ILE A 275 -7.03 6.83 5.19
C ILE A 275 -8.05 6.66 4.09
N ASP A 276 -7.64 6.90 2.86
CA ASP A 276 -8.49 6.70 1.70
C ASP A 276 -8.41 5.24 1.23
N GLU A 277 -9.53 4.71 0.73
CA GLU A 277 -9.71 3.28 0.42
C GLU A 277 -9.26 2.38 1.59
N GLU A 278 -9.82 2.60 2.80
CA GLU A 278 -9.40 1.96 4.06
C GLU A 278 -9.41 0.43 4.02
N ASN A 279 -10.21 -0.14 3.11
CA ASN A 279 -10.33 -1.57 2.87
C ASN A 279 -9.17 -2.15 2.04
N ASP A 280 -8.26 -1.32 1.52
CA ASP A 280 -7.19 -1.79 0.66
C ASP A 280 -6.21 -2.72 1.40
N GLN A 281 -5.94 -3.88 0.79
CA GLN A 281 -5.05 -4.90 1.38
C GLN A 281 -3.61 -4.42 1.53
N SER A 282 -3.18 -3.41 0.75
CA SER A 282 -1.83 -2.86 0.84
C SER A 282 -1.53 -2.20 2.18
N TYR A 283 -2.55 -1.92 3.01
CA TYR A 283 -2.35 -1.45 4.38
C TYR A 283 -1.84 -2.53 5.34
N LYS A 284 -2.01 -3.82 5.03
CA LYS A 284 -1.36 -4.91 5.79
C LYS A 284 0.05 -5.14 5.27
N GLN A 285 1.04 -5.05 6.15
CA GLN A 285 2.41 -5.47 5.88
C GLN A 285 2.60 -6.91 6.33
N GLU A 286 3.06 -7.78 5.42
CA GLU A 286 3.20 -9.23 5.66
C GLU A 286 4.66 -9.68 5.81
N GLU A 287 5.62 -8.77 5.57
CA GLU A 287 7.06 -9.06 5.64
C GLU A 287 7.75 -8.30 6.77
N LYS A 288 8.81 -8.89 7.33
CA LYS A 288 9.63 -8.34 8.40
C LYS A 288 8.81 -8.02 9.66
N VAL A 289 8.34 -6.79 9.80
CA VAL A 289 7.43 -6.36 10.86
C VAL A 289 6.00 -6.44 10.33
N ILE A 290 5.20 -7.34 10.88
CA ILE A 290 3.83 -7.59 10.42
C ILE A 290 2.87 -6.69 11.20
N TYR A 291 2.13 -5.85 10.49
CA TYR A 291 1.13 -4.95 11.09
C TYR A 291 0.09 -4.51 10.05
N ASN A 292 -1.06 -4.04 10.52
CA ASN A 292 -2.05 -3.37 9.69
C ASN A 292 -1.97 -1.85 9.92
N ALA A 293 -1.60 -1.10 8.90
CA ALA A 293 -1.38 0.34 9.03
C ALA A 293 -2.68 1.12 9.33
N ARG A 294 -3.84 0.67 8.82
CA ARG A 294 -5.15 1.25 9.16
C ARG A 294 -5.41 1.16 10.67
N ASP A 295 -5.26 -0.04 11.24
CA ASP A 295 -5.55 -0.27 12.65
C ASP A 295 -4.52 0.45 13.55
N MET A 296 -3.26 0.46 13.11
CA MET A 296 -2.20 1.23 13.80
C MET A 296 -2.45 2.74 13.74
N ALA A 297 -3.03 3.26 12.66
CA ALA A 297 -3.38 4.68 12.56
C ALA A 297 -4.51 5.07 13.52
N VAL A 298 -5.52 4.22 13.67
CA VAL A 298 -6.58 4.41 14.67
C VAL A 298 -5.99 4.51 16.08
N LEU A 299 -5.07 3.61 16.41
CA LEU A 299 -4.38 3.64 17.69
C LEU A 299 -3.51 4.89 17.85
N LYS A 300 -2.72 5.24 16.82
CA LYS A 300 -1.86 6.43 16.84
C LYS A 300 -2.69 7.67 17.15
N CYS A 301 -3.83 7.83 16.52
CA CYS A 301 -4.73 8.95 16.79
C CYS A 301 -5.23 8.99 18.25
N LYS A 302 -5.51 7.83 18.84
CA LYS A 302 -5.90 7.73 20.25
C LYS A 302 -4.76 8.17 21.18
N ILE A 303 -3.53 7.72 20.92
CA ILE A 303 -2.34 8.08 21.71
C ILE A 303 -2.01 9.58 21.57
N GLU A 304 -2.06 10.12 20.35
CA GLU A 304 -1.71 11.50 20.05
C GLU A 304 -2.86 12.49 20.24
N LYS A 305 -4.06 12.02 20.64
CA LYS A 305 -5.28 12.83 20.76
C LYS A 305 -5.57 13.63 19.48
N SER A 306 -5.30 13.01 18.32
CA SER A 306 -5.57 13.53 16.98
C SER A 306 -6.82 12.89 16.40
N HIS A 307 -7.27 13.36 15.23
CA HIS A 307 -8.47 12.85 14.57
C HIS A 307 -8.11 11.94 13.41
N ILE A 308 -8.97 10.94 13.16
CA ILE A 308 -8.84 10.04 12.01
C ILE A 308 -10.14 9.95 11.23
N ILE A 309 -10.00 9.96 9.91
CA ILE A 309 -11.09 9.75 8.96
C ILE A 309 -10.73 8.57 8.07
N LEU A 310 -11.52 7.52 8.16
CA LEU A 310 -11.49 6.37 7.27
C LEU A 310 -12.43 6.65 6.12
N VAL A 311 -12.00 6.44 4.89
CA VAL A 311 -12.77 6.77 3.69
C VAL A 311 -12.88 5.55 2.80
N SER A 312 -14.08 5.15 2.42
CA SER A 312 -14.29 4.10 1.43
C SER A 312 -15.71 4.10 0.87
N ALA A 313 -15.90 3.51 -0.31
CA ALA A 313 -17.19 3.13 -0.86
C ALA A 313 -17.60 1.70 -0.47
N THR A 314 -16.60 0.88 -0.22
CA THR A 314 -16.72 -0.56 0.07
C THR A 314 -15.91 -0.88 1.31
N PRO A 315 -16.37 -0.49 2.52
CA PRO A 315 -15.59 -0.66 3.74
C PRO A 315 -15.16 -2.11 3.98
N SER A 316 -14.14 -2.28 4.80
CA SER A 316 -13.83 -3.59 5.36
C SER A 316 -14.95 -4.02 6.32
N LEU A 317 -15.17 -5.33 6.48
CA LEU A 317 -16.18 -5.83 7.41
C LEU A 317 -15.88 -5.44 8.87
N GLU A 318 -14.61 -5.24 9.22
CA GLU A 318 -14.19 -4.71 10.51
C GLU A 318 -14.67 -3.28 10.72
N THR A 319 -14.45 -2.40 9.74
CA THR A 319 -14.91 -1.00 9.80
C THR A 319 -16.43 -0.93 9.84
N TYR A 320 -17.10 -1.72 8.99
CA TYR A 320 -18.56 -1.80 8.97
C TYR A 320 -19.12 -2.23 10.33
N GLN A 321 -18.59 -3.31 10.92
CA GLN A 321 -19.01 -3.80 12.24
C GLN A 321 -18.73 -2.79 13.36
N ASN A 322 -17.60 -2.08 13.31
CA ASN A 322 -17.31 -1.02 14.27
C ASN A 322 -18.29 0.15 14.17
N CYS A 323 -18.77 0.47 12.98
CA CYS A 323 -19.85 1.47 12.78
C CYS A 323 -21.18 0.97 13.34
N VAL A 324 -21.56 -0.27 13.06
CA VAL A 324 -22.80 -0.88 13.60
C VAL A 324 -22.79 -0.89 15.13
N ASN A 325 -21.63 -1.19 15.74
CA ASN A 325 -21.46 -1.21 17.19
C ASN A 325 -21.29 0.20 17.83
N GLY A 326 -21.37 1.30 17.05
CA GLY A 326 -21.16 2.65 17.55
C GLY A 326 -19.76 2.99 18.04
N LYS A 327 -18.75 2.15 17.70
CA LYS A 327 -17.34 2.39 17.99
C LYS A 327 -16.76 3.46 17.07
N TYR A 328 -17.26 3.58 15.84
CA TYR A 328 -16.91 4.58 14.85
C TYR A 328 -18.13 5.47 14.56
N GLU A 329 -17.88 6.75 14.30
CA GLU A 329 -18.90 7.68 13.81
C GLU A 329 -19.14 7.42 12.32
N TRP A 330 -20.37 7.10 11.94
CA TRP A 330 -20.71 6.68 10.59
C TRP A 330 -21.40 7.80 9.81
N ILE A 331 -20.73 8.36 8.82
CA ILE A 331 -21.25 9.43 7.96
C ILE A 331 -21.42 8.89 6.55
N LYS A 332 -22.68 8.85 6.08
CA LYS A 332 -23.06 8.23 4.81
C LYS A 332 -23.35 9.27 3.73
N ILE A 333 -22.82 9.06 2.52
CA ILE A 333 -23.15 9.79 1.29
C ILE A 333 -23.73 8.79 0.29
N LYS A 334 -25.06 8.79 0.15
CA LYS A 334 -25.79 7.79 -0.65
C LYS A 334 -25.86 8.11 -2.13
N LYS A 335 -25.62 9.36 -2.54
CA LYS A 335 -25.75 9.82 -3.93
C LYS A 335 -24.39 10.09 -4.55
N ARG A 336 -24.23 9.79 -5.84
CA ARG A 336 -23.10 10.24 -6.64
C ARG A 336 -23.16 11.76 -6.84
N PHE A 337 -21.99 12.37 -7.07
CA PHE A 337 -21.94 13.77 -7.46
C PHE A 337 -22.73 13.98 -8.76
N LYS A 338 -23.49 15.06 -8.86
CA LYS A 338 -24.43 15.34 -9.96
C LYS A 338 -25.58 14.34 -10.15
N GLY A 339 -25.86 13.45 -9.18
CA GLY A 339 -27.02 12.55 -9.23
C GLY A 339 -26.94 11.42 -10.25
N THR A 340 -25.75 11.16 -10.85
CA THR A 340 -25.58 10.08 -11.84
C THR A 340 -25.88 8.72 -11.21
N SER A 341 -26.57 7.85 -11.96
CA SER A 341 -26.94 6.51 -11.51
C SER A 341 -25.71 5.60 -11.36
N LEU A 342 -25.85 4.57 -10.53
CA LEU A 342 -24.83 3.51 -10.46
C LEU A 342 -24.82 2.73 -11.80
N PRO A 343 -23.67 2.19 -12.23
CA PRO A 343 -23.57 1.42 -13.46
C PRO A 343 -24.44 0.17 -13.40
N LYS A 344 -25.05 -0.20 -14.54
CA LYS A 344 -25.85 -1.42 -14.64
C LYS A 344 -24.94 -2.64 -14.71
N ILE A 345 -25.10 -3.60 -13.81
CA ILE A 345 -24.34 -4.86 -13.82
C ILE A 345 -25.19 -5.95 -14.44
N LYS A 346 -24.67 -6.62 -15.46
CA LYS A 346 -25.34 -7.68 -16.24
C LYS A 346 -24.49 -8.94 -16.27
N ILE A 347 -25.11 -10.10 -16.38
CA ILE A 347 -24.45 -11.40 -16.49
C ILE A 347 -24.39 -11.82 -17.95
N ILE A 348 -23.25 -12.40 -18.34
CA ILE A 348 -23.08 -13.18 -19.58
C ILE A 348 -22.92 -14.65 -19.18
N ASP A 349 -23.88 -15.46 -19.59
CA ASP A 349 -23.89 -16.92 -19.33
C ASP A 349 -22.91 -17.63 -20.28
N MET A 350 -21.78 -18.02 -19.74
CA MET A 350 -20.70 -18.67 -20.49
C MET A 350 -21.01 -20.12 -20.91
N ARG A 351 -22.02 -20.77 -20.37
CA ARG A 351 -22.43 -22.13 -20.77
C ARG A 351 -22.96 -22.17 -22.19
N LYS A 352 -23.38 -21.02 -22.72
CA LYS A 352 -23.89 -20.84 -24.08
C LYS A 352 -22.84 -20.32 -25.06
N SER A 353 -21.65 -20.01 -24.60
CA SER A 353 -20.56 -19.46 -25.44
C SER A 353 -19.67 -20.55 -26.00
N LYS A 354 -19.21 -20.37 -27.25
CA LYS A 354 -18.25 -21.25 -27.91
C LYS A 354 -16.82 -20.98 -27.39
N SER A 355 -16.49 -19.74 -27.13
CA SER A 355 -15.20 -19.35 -26.51
C SER A 355 -15.28 -19.39 -24.99
N ARG A 356 -14.17 -19.77 -24.32
CA ARG A 356 -14.01 -19.74 -22.87
C ARG A 356 -13.54 -18.39 -22.32
N MET A 357 -13.00 -17.52 -23.17
CA MET A 357 -12.40 -16.25 -22.75
C MET A 357 -13.23 -15.06 -23.21
N VAL A 358 -13.41 -14.91 -24.51
CA VAL A 358 -14.18 -13.82 -25.11
C VAL A 358 -15.46 -14.38 -25.71
N SER A 359 -16.60 -14.14 -25.05
CA SER A 359 -17.89 -14.60 -25.56
C SER A 359 -18.33 -13.76 -26.75
N GLU A 360 -19.14 -14.32 -27.63
CA GLU A 360 -19.72 -13.65 -28.81
C GLU A 360 -20.51 -12.38 -28.37
N LYS A 361 -21.16 -12.45 -27.21
CA LYS A 361 -21.89 -11.30 -26.67
C LYS A 361 -20.93 -10.18 -26.24
N LEU A 362 -19.76 -10.53 -25.66
CA LEU A 362 -18.73 -9.55 -25.32
C LEU A 362 -18.18 -8.89 -26.58
N GLU A 363 -17.93 -9.67 -27.62
CA GLU A 363 -17.45 -9.17 -28.91
C GLU A 363 -18.44 -8.17 -29.53
N LEU A 364 -19.73 -8.49 -29.57
CA LEU A 364 -20.77 -7.58 -30.07
C LEU A 364 -20.83 -6.27 -29.29
N LEU A 365 -20.70 -6.32 -27.97
CA LEU A 365 -20.73 -5.14 -27.11
C LEU A 365 -19.51 -4.25 -27.27
N ILE A 366 -18.34 -4.84 -27.45
CA ILE A 366 -17.10 -4.07 -27.73
C ILE A 366 -17.20 -3.42 -29.10
N ASN A 367 -17.66 -4.13 -30.14
CA ASN A 367 -17.87 -3.55 -31.47
C ASN A 367 -18.83 -2.36 -31.42
N LYS A 368 -19.90 -2.45 -30.64
CA LYS A 368 -20.81 -1.31 -30.41
C LYS A 368 -20.06 -0.13 -29.79
N ASN A 369 -19.23 -0.35 -28.75
CA ASN A 369 -18.47 0.72 -28.12
C ASN A 369 -17.42 1.33 -29.07
N LEU A 370 -16.78 0.54 -29.93
CA LEU A 370 -15.84 1.01 -30.95
C LEU A 370 -16.54 1.93 -31.95
N ASN A 371 -17.72 1.56 -32.44
CA ASN A 371 -18.52 2.38 -33.36
C ASN A 371 -18.93 3.72 -32.69
N GLU A 372 -19.18 3.71 -31.39
CA GLU A 372 -19.51 4.90 -30.61
C GLU A 372 -18.27 5.69 -30.12
N LYS A 373 -17.04 5.27 -30.53
CA LYS A 373 -15.76 5.85 -30.05
C LYS A 373 -15.64 5.87 -28.53
N LYS A 374 -16.15 4.82 -27.87
CA LYS A 374 -16.11 4.65 -26.42
C LYS A 374 -15.13 3.57 -26.01
N GLN A 375 -14.48 3.77 -24.86
CA GLN A 375 -13.51 2.83 -24.34
C GLN A 375 -14.17 1.62 -23.65
N SER A 376 -13.52 0.46 -23.78
CA SER A 376 -13.89 -0.79 -23.12
C SER A 376 -12.75 -1.29 -22.22
N LEU A 377 -13.08 -1.76 -21.01
CA LEU A 377 -12.14 -2.38 -20.10
C LEU A 377 -12.46 -3.88 -19.94
N ILE A 378 -11.47 -4.72 -20.19
CA ILE A 378 -11.53 -6.16 -19.90
C ILE A 378 -10.69 -6.44 -18.66
N LEU A 379 -11.34 -6.85 -17.59
CA LEU A 379 -10.71 -7.16 -16.31
C LEU A 379 -10.55 -8.65 -16.12
N ILE A 380 -9.32 -9.06 -15.82
CA ILE A 380 -8.98 -10.41 -15.40
C ILE A 380 -8.21 -10.41 -14.09
N ASN A 381 -8.48 -11.37 -13.21
CA ASN A 381 -7.82 -11.43 -11.89
C ASN A 381 -6.58 -12.34 -11.84
N ARG A 382 -5.99 -12.68 -12.99
CA ARG A 382 -4.82 -13.57 -13.05
C ARG A 382 -3.69 -12.96 -13.86
N ARG A 383 -2.49 -13.09 -13.30
CA ARG A 383 -1.23 -12.64 -13.93
C ARG A 383 -0.65 -13.73 -14.80
N GLY A 384 0.16 -13.33 -15.80
CA GLY A 384 0.88 -14.22 -16.69
C GLY A 384 0.04 -14.79 -17.83
N TYR A 385 0.65 -15.67 -18.65
CA TYR A 385 0.00 -16.31 -19.80
C TYR A 385 -0.80 -17.53 -19.36
N ALA A 386 -0.18 -18.43 -18.59
CA ALA A 386 -0.83 -19.61 -18.06
C ALA A 386 -0.40 -19.87 -16.61
N PRO A 387 -1.34 -19.88 -15.66
CA PRO A 387 -1.04 -20.09 -14.24
C PRO A 387 -0.61 -21.51 -13.91
N VAL A 388 -0.85 -22.48 -14.77
CA VAL A 388 -0.46 -23.88 -14.57
C VAL A 388 0.11 -24.48 -15.85
N SER A 389 1.29 -25.08 -15.74
CA SER A 389 1.91 -25.87 -16.82
C SER A 389 1.85 -27.34 -16.45
N ILE A 390 1.28 -28.17 -17.33
CA ILE A 390 1.11 -29.62 -17.13
C ILE A 390 1.87 -30.36 -18.22
N CYS A 391 2.59 -31.43 -17.85
CA CYS A 391 3.25 -32.30 -18.82
C CYS A 391 2.21 -32.97 -19.72
N SER A 392 2.36 -32.85 -21.05
CA SER A 392 1.43 -33.46 -22.04
C SER A 392 1.44 -34.98 -22.00
N LYS A 393 2.57 -35.60 -21.56
CA LYS A 393 2.72 -37.07 -21.55
C LYS A 393 2.16 -37.72 -20.28
N CYS A 394 2.31 -37.10 -19.09
CA CYS A 394 1.95 -37.73 -17.82
C CYS A 394 1.03 -36.89 -16.92
N GLY A 395 0.55 -35.73 -17.38
CA GLY A 395 -0.36 -34.87 -16.62
C GLY A 395 0.23 -34.18 -15.38
N LYS A 396 1.50 -34.43 -15.05
CA LYS A 396 2.10 -33.87 -13.83
C LYS A 396 2.30 -32.38 -13.97
N LYS A 397 1.86 -31.61 -12.96
CA LYS A 397 2.05 -30.16 -12.89
C LYS A 397 3.53 -29.82 -12.77
N LYS A 398 3.93 -28.74 -13.40
CA LYS A 398 5.28 -28.20 -13.26
C LYS A 398 5.35 -27.32 -12.02
N ILE A 399 6.13 -27.74 -11.05
CA ILE A 399 6.34 -27.03 -9.78
C ILE A 399 7.78 -26.52 -9.68
N CYS A 400 7.99 -25.50 -8.89
CA CYS A 400 9.31 -24.93 -8.62
C CYS A 400 10.18 -25.92 -7.84
N LYS A 401 11.45 -26.04 -8.19
CA LYS A 401 12.42 -26.92 -7.49
C LYS A 401 12.65 -26.52 -6.01
N TYR A 402 12.36 -25.26 -5.66
CA TYR A 402 12.61 -24.69 -4.33
C TYR A 402 11.32 -24.37 -3.58
N CYS A 403 10.16 -24.55 -4.24
CA CYS A 403 8.85 -24.27 -3.67
C CYS A 403 7.84 -25.26 -4.27
N ASP A 404 6.84 -25.68 -3.49
CA ASP A 404 5.70 -26.47 -3.98
C ASP A 404 4.68 -25.62 -4.74
N ALA A 405 5.11 -24.48 -5.27
CA ALA A 405 4.29 -23.59 -6.05
C ALA A 405 4.39 -23.92 -7.54
N SER A 406 3.27 -23.89 -8.24
CA SER A 406 3.24 -23.97 -9.70
C SER A 406 4.07 -22.87 -10.32
N LEU A 407 4.80 -23.19 -11.38
CA LEU A 407 5.49 -22.21 -12.20
C LEU A 407 4.50 -21.60 -13.18
N VAL A 408 4.46 -20.28 -13.23
CA VAL A 408 3.63 -19.49 -14.15
C VAL A 408 4.45 -19.16 -15.39
N TYR A 409 3.89 -19.43 -16.56
CA TYR A 409 4.53 -19.09 -17.83
C TYR A 409 4.30 -17.62 -18.19
N HIS A 410 5.38 -16.92 -18.53
CA HIS A 410 5.40 -15.56 -19.05
C HIS A 410 5.92 -15.60 -20.50
N LYS A 411 5.01 -15.44 -21.45
CA LYS A 411 5.28 -15.62 -22.88
C LYS A 411 6.25 -14.58 -23.44
N GLU A 412 6.12 -13.33 -23.03
CA GLU A 412 6.98 -12.23 -23.53
C GLU A 412 8.48 -12.48 -23.32
N ASN A 413 8.84 -13.17 -22.23
CA ASN A 413 10.23 -13.48 -21.90
C ASN A 413 10.56 -14.96 -22.08
N ASP A 414 9.62 -15.77 -22.56
CA ASP A 414 9.71 -17.24 -22.68
C ASP A 414 10.22 -17.92 -21.41
N VAL A 415 9.76 -17.46 -20.24
CA VAL A 415 10.20 -17.96 -18.94
C VAL A 415 9.05 -18.48 -18.08
N LEU A 416 9.38 -19.46 -17.29
CA LEU A 416 8.57 -19.96 -16.21
C LEU A 416 9.03 -19.30 -14.91
N MET A 417 8.15 -18.59 -14.23
CA MET A 417 8.47 -17.87 -13.00
C MET A 417 7.71 -18.43 -11.80
N CYS A 418 8.42 -18.59 -10.70
CA CYS A 418 7.82 -18.88 -9.40
C CYS A 418 7.48 -17.57 -8.68
N HIS A 419 6.20 -17.26 -8.52
CA HIS A 419 5.77 -16.05 -7.81
C HIS A 419 5.97 -16.11 -6.27
N GLN A 420 6.42 -17.26 -5.72
CA GLN A 420 6.75 -17.38 -4.30
C GLN A 420 8.21 -17.00 -3.99
N CYS A 421 9.14 -17.35 -4.88
CA CYS A 421 10.57 -17.09 -4.66
C CYS A 421 11.23 -16.24 -5.76
N GLY A 422 10.48 -15.83 -6.78
CA GLY A 422 10.95 -15.00 -7.89
C GLY A 422 11.86 -15.73 -8.89
N ARG A 423 12.11 -17.05 -8.73
CA ARG A 423 12.99 -17.79 -9.62
C ARG A 423 12.39 -17.89 -11.03
N LYS A 424 13.24 -17.65 -12.02
CA LYS A 424 12.91 -17.78 -13.45
C LYS A 424 13.66 -18.96 -14.05
N GLU A 425 13.00 -19.72 -14.94
CA GLU A 425 13.59 -20.83 -15.68
C GLU A 425 13.09 -20.76 -17.14
N PRO A 426 13.96 -20.92 -18.16
CA PRO A 426 13.51 -20.94 -19.56
C PRO A 426 12.69 -22.20 -19.86
N LEU A 427 11.61 -22.05 -20.64
CA LEU A 427 10.70 -23.16 -20.95
C LEU A 427 11.36 -24.26 -21.74
N ASN A 428 12.17 -23.91 -22.72
CA ASN A 428 12.82 -24.83 -23.69
C ASN A 428 13.85 -25.78 -23.09
N LYS A 429 14.49 -25.43 -21.97
CA LYS A 429 15.48 -26.25 -21.27
C LYS A 429 14.89 -27.22 -20.26
N TYR A 430 13.56 -27.27 -20.14
CA TYR A 430 12.94 -28.04 -19.08
C TYR A 430 12.43 -29.40 -19.54
N ARG A 431 12.71 -30.44 -18.75
CA ARG A 431 12.14 -31.78 -18.90
C ARG A 431 11.25 -32.12 -17.70
N CYS A 432 10.19 -32.86 -17.93
CA CYS A 432 9.30 -33.31 -16.86
C CYS A 432 10.08 -34.16 -15.84
N ALA A 433 10.01 -33.79 -14.56
CA ALA A 433 10.70 -34.52 -13.49
C ALA A 433 10.23 -35.99 -13.38
N ASN A 434 9.01 -36.28 -13.83
CA ASN A 434 8.41 -37.63 -13.73
C ASN A 434 8.71 -38.50 -14.95
N CYS A 435 8.40 -38.02 -16.16
CA CYS A 435 8.47 -38.86 -17.39
C CYS A 435 9.51 -38.35 -18.38
N LYS A 436 10.33 -37.37 -18.04
CA LYS A 436 11.34 -36.73 -18.91
C LYS A 436 10.81 -36.10 -20.19
N GLY A 437 9.48 -36.08 -20.40
CA GLY A 437 8.86 -35.41 -21.55
C GLY A 437 9.18 -33.91 -21.59
N ASN A 438 9.27 -33.34 -22.78
CA ASN A 438 9.64 -31.92 -23.01
C ASN A 438 8.46 -31.05 -23.45
N LYS A 439 7.29 -31.62 -23.72
CA LYS A 439 6.09 -30.88 -24.10
C LYS A 439 5.19 -30.62 -22.89
N PHE A 440 4.76 -29.35 -22.75
CA PHE A 440 3.89 -28.93 -21.68
C PHE A 440 2.64 -28.26 -22.24
N ILE A 441 1.49 -28.58 -21.66
CA ILE A 441 0.21 -27.92 -21.92
C ILE A 441 0.07 -26.80 -20.93
N LEU A 442 -0.17 -25.61 -21.42
CA LEU A 442 -0.36 -24.40 -20.62
C LEU A 442 -1.85 -24.24 -20.33
N ILE A 443 -2.25 -24.34 -19.06
CA ILE A 443 -3.66 -24.34 -18.64
C ILE A 443 -3.96 -23.12 -17.78
N GLY A 444 -5.13 -22.54 -18.03
CA GLY A 444 -5.70 -21.40 -17.30
C GLY A 444 -5.66 -20.13 -18.13
N VAL A 445 -6.55 -19.21 -17.81
CA VAL A 445 -6.70 -17.94 -18.51
C VAL A 445 -5.84 -16.89 -17.80
N GLY A 446 -4.84 -16.36 -18.51
CA GLY A 446 -4.02 -15.26 -18.04
C GLY A 446 -4.25 -13.98 -18.85
N ILE A 447 -3.78 -12.84 -18.36
CA ILE A 447 -3.94 -11.54 -19.02
C ILE A 447 -3.35 -11.54 -20.44
N GLU A 448 -2.24 -12.23 -20.65
CA GLU A 448 -1.56 -12.30 -21.95
C GLU A 448 -2.39 -13.06 -22.98
N GLN A 449 -3.05 -14.16 -22.57
CA GLN A 449 -3.94 -14.92 -23.47
C GLN A 449 -5.17 -14.11 -23.85
N VAL A 450 -5.79 -13.42 -22.87
CA VAL A 450 -6.94 -12.54 -23.13
C VAL A 450 -6.53 -11.42 -24.08
N TYR A 451 -5.37 -10.81 -23.87
CA TYR A 451 -4.84 -9.76 -24.73
C TYR A 451 -4.63 -10.25 -26.16
N GLU A 452 -4.05 -11.45 -26.35
CA GLU A 452 -3.84 -12.04 -27.67
C GLU A 452 -5.15 -12.37 -28.39
N GLU A 453 -6.13 -12.95 -27.69
CA GLU A 453 -7.44 -13.27 -28.25
C GLU A 453 -8.18 -11.99 -28.66
N VAL A 454 -8.20 -11.00 -27.80
CA VAL A 454 -8.81 -9.69 -28.06
C VAL A 454 -8.12 -9.01 -29.27
N SER A 455 -6.78 -9.08 -29.36
CA SER A 455 -6.03 -8.51 -30.48
C SER A 455 -6.27 -9.21 -31.81
N LYS A 456 -6.57 -10.51 -31.77
CA LYS A 456 -6.94 -11.28 -33.01
C LYS A 456 -8.35 -10.93 -33.48
N ILE A 457 -9.28 -10.71 -32.53
CA ILE A 457 -10.67 -10.36 -32.84
C ILE A 457 -10.79 -8.94 -33.35
N PHE A 458 -10.15 -7.99 -32.64
CA PHE A 458 -10.27 -6.55 -32.90
C PHE A 458 -8.99 -5.98 -33.53
N LYS A 459 -8.67 -6.40 -34.76
CA LYS A 459 -7.41 -6.05 -35.45
C LYS A 459 -7.18 -4.56 -35.65
N ASN A 460 -8.24 -3.78 -35.80
CA ASN A 460 -8.17 -2.35 -36.07
C ASN A 460 -8.27 -1.48 -34.80
N ALA A 461 -8.49 -2.09 -33.63
CA ALA A 461 -8.61 -1.36 -32.38
C ALA A 461 -7.24 -1.12 -31.72
N LYS A 462 -7.08 0.02 -31.09
CA LYS A 462 -5.89 0.34 -30.27
C LYS A 462 -6.03 -0.31 -28.89
N ILE A 463 -5.34 -1.43 -28.69
CA ILE A 463 -5.46 -2.25 -27.48
C ILE A 463 -4.22 -2.07 -26.60
N ILE A 464 -4.42 -1.89 -25.31
CA ILE A 464 -3.33 -1.78 -24.33
C ILE A 464 -3.46 -2.81 -23.20
N LYS A 465 -2.32 -3.30 -22.74
CA LYS A 465 -2.24 -4.23 -21.60
C LYS A 465 -1.73 -3.51 -20.36
N LEU A 466 -2.48 -3.59 -19.22
CA LEU A 466 -2.13 -3.00 -17.93
C LEU A 466 -1.98 -4.09 -16.87
N SER A 467 -0.74 -4.42 -16.50
CA SER A 467 -0.45 -5.31 -15.37
C SER A 467 0.75 -4.82 -14.57
N SER A 468 0.82 -5.18 -13.29
CA SER A 468 1.90 -4.76 -12.39
C SER A 468 3.29 -5.30 -12.76
N ASP A 469 3.36 -6.34 -13.61
CA ASP A 469 4.59 -7.08 -13.88
C ASP A 469 5.40 -6.47 -15.04
N HIS A 470 4.78 -5.62 -15.86
CA HIS A 470 5.34 -5.11 -17.12
C HIS A 470 5.56 -3.60 -17.18
N ILE A 471 5.28 -2.87 -16.11
CA ILE A 471 5.22 -1.41 -16.18
C ILE A 471 6.28 -0.78 -15.27
N SER A 472 7.28 -0.12 -15.87
CA SER A 472 8.08 0.89 -15.17
C SER A 472 7.19 2.08 -14.79
N LYS A 473 7.58 2.88 -13.80
CA LYS A 473 6.73 4.00 -13.35
C LYS A 473 6.49 5.01 -14.49
N ASP A 474 7.51 5.30 -15.27
CA ASP A 474 7.46 6.29 -16.36
C ASP A 474 6.57 5.78 -17.52
N SER A 475 6.67 4.50 -17.90
CA SER A 475 5.79 3.89 -18.90
C SER A 475 4.34 3.76 -18.46
N PHE A 476 4.07 3.73 -17.14
CA PHE A 476 2.71 3.67 -16.60
C PHE A 476 1.99 5.02 -16.73
N GLU A 477 2.68 6.11 -16.42
CA GLU A 477 2.16 7.47 -16.54
C GLU A 477 1.88 7.82 -18.00
N GLU A 478 2.78 7.48 -18.93
CA GLU A 478 2.56 7.63 -20.38
C GLU A 478 1.33 6.84 -20.86
N THR A 479 1.16 5.61 -20.35
CA THR A 479 0.02 4.78 -20.67
C THR A 479 -1.31 5.37 -20.20
N LEU A 480 -1.34 5.93 -18.98
CA LEU A 480 -2.53 6.60 -18.46
C LEU A 480 -2.87 7.84 -19.29
N ASN A 481 -1.87 8.63 -19.68
CA ASN A 481 -2.08 9.80 -20.54
C ASN A 481 -2.68 9.41 -21.89
N LYS A 482 -2.24 8.30 -22.51
CA LYS A 482 -2.85 7.77 -23.74
C LYS A 482 -4.31 7.39 -23.55
N ILE A 483 -4.65 6.78 -22.41
CA ILE A 483 -6.05 6.42 -22.09
C ILE A 483 -6.90 7.68 -21.90
N ASP A 484 -6.41 8.65 -21.15
CA ASP A 484 -7.14 9.91 -20.87
C ASP A 484 -7.35 10.76 -22.14
N ASN A 485 -6.41 10.70 -23.09
CA ASN A 485 -6.48 11.37 -24.39
C ASN A 485 -7.33 10.62 -25.44
N ASN A 486 -7.93 9.49 -25.07
CA ASN A 486 -8.69 8.60 -25.97
C ASN A 486 -7.86 7.96 -27.11
N ASP A 487 -6.55 7.80 -26.92
CA ASP A 487 -5.66 7.11 -27.85
C ASP A 487 -5.73 5.60 -27.74
N VAL A 488 -6.61 5.07 -26.88
CA VAL A 488 -6.80 3.65 -26.57
C VAL A 488 -8.29 3.33 -26.63
N ASP A 489 -8.64 2.25 -27.34
CA ASP A 489 -10.03 1.80 -27.46
C ASP A 489 -10.36 0.68 -26.46
N ILE A 490 -9.43 -0.28 -26.28
CA ILE A 490 -9.64 -1.43 -25.41
C ILE A 490 -8.48 -1.54 -24.42
N ILE A 491 -8.84 -1.62 -23.14
CA ILE A 491 -7.88 -1.80 -22.05
C ILE A 491 -8.04 -3.24 -21.53
N VAL A 492 -7.00 -4.05 -21.57
CA VAL A 492 -6.95 -5.39 -20.95
C VAL A 492 -6.10 -5.30 -19.70
N GLY A 493 -6.67 -5.62 -18.52
CA GLY A 493 -5.91 -5.39 -17.31
C GLY A 493 -6.29 -6.24 -16.10
N THR A 494 -5.44 -6.13 -15.07
CA THR A 494 -5.63 -6.79 -13.78
C THR A 494 -6.17 -5.80 -12.73
N GLN A 495 -6.25 -6.24 -11.46
CA GLN A 495 -6.75 -5.42 -10.33
C GLN A 495 -6.12 -4.03 -10.18
N ILE A 496 -4.96 -3.77 -10.78
CA ILE A 496 -4.30 -2.47 -10.71
C ILE A 496 -5.21 -1.34 -11.22
N ILE A 497 -6.05 -1.64 -12.22
CA ILE A 497 -6.95 -0.68 -12.87
C ILE A 497 -8.13 -0.28 -11.97
N SER A 498 -8.49 -1.12 -11.01
CA SER A 498 -9.59 -0.82 -10.09
C SER A 498 -9.28 0.35 -9.14
N LYS A 499 -8.01 0.73 -9.00
CA LYS A 499 -7.53 1.63 -7.96
C LYS A 499 -7.05 2.97 -8.51
N GLY A 500 -7.61 4.06 -8.01
CA GLY A 500 -7.03 5.40 -8.10
C GLY A 500 -7.10 6.14 -9.44
N PHE A 501 -7.64 5.51 -10.51
CA PHE A 501 -7.68 6.13 -11.85
C PHE A 501 -9.08 6.52 -12.25
N ASP A 502 -9.19 7.65 -12.93
CA ASP A 502 -10.41 8.13 -13.57
C ASP A 502 -10.29 7.94 -15.07
N PHE A 503 -11.21 7.17 -15.65
CA PHE A 503 -11.29 6.96 -17.10
C PHE A 503 -12.51 7.74 -17.62
N ASN A 504 -12.22 8.82 -18.36
CA ASN A 504 -13.26 9.78 -18.75
C ASN A 504 -14.23 9.23 -19.80
N ASN A 505 -13.79 8.32 -20.66
CA ASN A 505 -14.55 7.79 -21.81
C ASN A 505 -14.88 6.29 -21.69
N LEU A 506 -14.70 5.71 -20.49
CA LEU A 506 -14.96 4.29 -20.25
C LEU A 506 -16.46 4.03 -20.13
N LYS A 507 -17.04 3.37 -21.13
CA LYS A 507 -18.46 3.01 -21.17
C LYS A 507 -18.73 1.67 -20.53
N SER A 508 -17.97 0.64 -20.92
CA SER A 508 -18.22 -0.74 -20.50
C SER A 508 -17.03 -1.40 -19.82
N VAL A 509 -17.32 -2.18 -18.80
CA VAL A 509 -16.34 -3.03 -18.11
C VAL A 509 -16.78 -4.48 -18.23
N PHE A 510 -15.88 -5.34 -18.68
CA PHE A 510 -16.07 -6.78 -18.83
C PHE A 510 -15.19 -7.52 -17.84
N ILE A 511 -15.79 -8.29 -16.93
CA ILE A 511 -15.09 -9.13 -15.98
C ILE A 511 -15.09 -10.55 -16.55
N VAL A 512 -13.91 -11.03 -16.94
CA VAL A 512 -13.74 -12.37 -17.51
C VAL A 512 -13.18 -13.34 -16.45
N ASP A 513 -13.46 -14.64 -16.63
CA ASP A 513 -13.04 -15.72 -15.71
C ASP A 513 -13.43 -15.44 -14.24
N PHE A 514 -14.67 -14.91 -14.03
CA PHE A 514 -15.14 -14.51 -12.69
C PHE A 514 -15.17 -15.67 -11.70
N ASP A 515 -15.54 -16.86 -12.14
CA ASP A 515 -15.66 -18.05 -11.29
C ASP A 515 -14.32 -18.46 -10.67
N ALA A 516 -13.22 -18.17 -11.36
CA ALA A 516 -11.88 -18.43 -10.84
C ALA A 516 -11.51 -17.60 -9.61
N TRP A 517 -12.24 -16.51 -9.34
CA TRP A 517 -12.00 -15.68 -8.16
C TRP A 517 -12.38 -16.39 -6.86
N PHE A 518 -13.31 -17.35 -6.91
CA PHE A 518 -13.73 -18.18 -5.78
C PHE A 518 -12.78 -19.35 -5.46
N ASN A 519 -11.83 -19.64 -6.33
CA ASN A 519 -10.90 -20.77 -6.14
C ASN A 519 -9.90 -20.57 -4.97
N ASN A 520 -9.93 -19.42 -4.33
CA ASN A 520 -9.12 -19.13 -3.13
C ASN A 520 -9.98 -19.38 -1.88
N ALA A 521 -9.66 -20.39 -1.11
CA ALA A 521 -10.34 -20.71 0.14
C ALA A 521 -9.96 -19.76 1.32
N ASP A 522 -9.86 -18.45 1.05
CA ASP A 522 -9.56 -17.43 2.05
C ASP A 522 -10.87 -16.95 2.72
N ILE A 523 -10.81 -16.71 4.01
CA ILE A 523 -11.95 -16.16 4.80
C ILE A 523 -12.47 -14.83 4.28
N ARG A 524 -11.68 -14.10 3.49
CA ARG A 524 -12.04 -12.79 2.92
C ARG A 524 -12.37 -12.84 1.44
N THR A 525 -12.45 -14.03 0.84
CA THR A 525 -12.66 -14.17 -0.61
C THR A 525 -13.91 -13.44 -1.09
N ASN A 526 -15.06 -13.71 -0.47
CA ASN A 526 -16.33 -13.06 -0.83
C ASN A 526 -16.28 -11.54 -0.67
N GLU A 527 -15.73 -11.06 0.44
CA GLU A 527 -15.55 -9.65 0.71
C GLU A 527 -14.68 -8.98 -0.37
N LYS A 528 -13.53 -9.58 -0.71
CA LYS A 528 -12.60 -9.09 -1.73
C LYS A 528 -13.25 -9.03 -3.11
N ILE A 529 -13.97 -10.08 -3.50
CA ILE A 529 -14.67 -10.15 -4.78
C ILE A 529 -15.74 -9.07 -4.86
N PHE A 530 -16.55 -8.92 -3.82
CA PHE A 530 -17.58 -7.88 -3.75
C PHE A 530 -16.96 -6.48 -3.90
N GLN A 531 -15.95 -6.17 -3.08
CA GLN A 531 -15.27 -4.88 -3.07
C GLN A 531 -14.65 -4.56 -4.44
N LEU A 532 -13.91 -5.51 -5.03
CA LEU A 532 -13.26 -5.32 -6.32
C LEU A 532 -14.30 -5.08 -7.43
N THR A 533 -15.36 -5.87 -7.46
CA THR A 533 -16.41 -5.73 -8.48
C THR A 533 -17.10 -4.37 -8.38
N GLN A 534 -17.42 -3.92 -7.17
CA GLN A 534 -18.04 -2.59 -6.95
C GLN A 534 -17.07 -1.44 -7.27
N GLN A 535 -15.80 -1.56 -6.95
CA GLN A 535 -14.77 -0.56 -7.29
C GLN A 535 -14.61 -0.42 -8.80
N VAL A 536 -14.52 -1.55 -9.51
CA VAL A 536 -14.39 -1.56 -10.97
C VAL A 536 -15.67 -1.07 -11.64
N ALA A 537 -16.82 -1.50 -11.13
CA ALA A 537 -18.12 -0.99 -11.61
C ALA A 537 -18.17 0.55 -11.49
N GLY A 538 -17.68 1.09 -10.38
CA GLY A 538 -17.63 2.53 -10.17
C GLY A 538 -16.75 3.32 -11.16
N ARG A 539 -15.94 2.64 -12.01
CA ARG A 539 -15.15 3.28 -13.06
C ARG A 539 -15.94 3.55 -14.33
N ALA A 540 -16.96 2.74 -14.62
CA ALA A 540 -17.80 2.89 -15.80
C ALA A 540 -18.80 4.07 -15.64
N GLY A 541 -19.01 4.84 -16.71
CA GLY A 541 -20.06 5.84 -16.79
C GLY A 541 -19.97 6.97 -15.77
N ARG A 542 -18.92 7.79 -15.80
CA ARG A 542 -18.73 8.84 -14.78
C ARG A 542 -19.30 10.21 -15.15
N ARG A 543 -19.51 10.53 -16.42
CA ARG A 543 -19.91 11.88 -16.82
C ARG A 543 -21.41 12.00 -17.03
N GLU A 544 -21.96 11.49 -18.11
CA GLU A 544 -23.38 11.70 -18.48
C GLU A 544 -24.09 10.40 -18.83
N GLU A 545 -23.34 9.36 -19.20
CA GLU A 545 -23.91 8.05 -19.57
C GLU A 545 -23.87 7.07 -18.40
N ILE A 546 -24.89 6.22 -18.34
CA ILE A 546 -24.91 5.10 -17.38
C ILE A 546 -23.91 4.06 -17.88
N GLY A 547 -22.85 3.82 -17.11
CA GLY A 547 -21.88 2.77 -17.40
C GLY A 547 -22.48 1.37 -17.29
N GLU A 548 -21.89 0.43 -18.01
CA GLU A 548 -22.33 -0.96 -18.00
C GLU A 548 -21.18 -1.87 -17.57
N VAL A 549 -21.51 -2.86 -16.74
CA VAL A 549 -20.57 -3.90 -16.32
C VAL A 549 -21.12 -5.26 -16.68
N TYR A 550 -20.30 -6.07 -17.32
CA TYR A 550 -20.67 -7.41 -17.76
C TYR A 550 -19.79 -8.44 -17.07
N ILE A 551 -20.41 -9.40 -16.38
CA ILE A 551 -19.71 -10.47 -15.67
C ILE A 551 -19.88 -11.77 -16.46
N GLN A 552 -18.81 -12.30 -17.01
CA GLN A 552 -18.78 -13.63 -17.63
C GLN A 552 -18.64 -14.71 -16.55
N THR A 553 -19.62 -15.61 -16.48
CA THR A 553 -19.66 -16.71 -15.50
C THR A 553 -20.32 -17.96 -16.04
N PHE A 554 -19.85 -19.13 -15.59
CA PHE A 554 -20.49 -20.43 -15.81
C PHE A 554 -21.57 -20.73 -14.76
N GLU A 555 -21.66 -19.89 -13.69
CA GLU A 555 -22.62 -20.03 -12.60
C GLU A 555 -23.60 -18.84 -12.51
N PRO A 556 -24.41 -18.55 -13.55
CA PRO A 556 -25.25 -17.34 -13.58
C PRO A 556 -26.34 -17.30 -12.48
N LYS A 557 -26.68 -18.44 -11.86
CA LYS A 557 -27.63 -18.57 -10.76
C LYS A 557 -27.00 -18.43 -9.37
N ASN A 558 -25.70 -18.13 -9.27
CA ASN A 558 -25.03 -17.99 -7.98
C ASN A 558 -25.65 -16.85 -7.17
N LYS A 559 -26.13 -17.16 -5.95
CA LYS A 559 -26.82 -16.21 -5.05
C LYS A 559 -25.94 -14.99 -4.69
N PHE A 560 -24.63 -15.13 -4.72
CA PHE A 560 -23.68 -14.05 -4.46
C PHE A 560 -23.77 -12.96 -5.54
N LEU A 561 -23.93 -13.34 -6.81
CA LEU A 561 -24.07 -12.40 -7.93
C LEU A 561 -25.29 -11.51 -7.79
N HIS A 562 -26.39 -11.99 -7.19
CA HIS A 562 -27.57 -11.18 -6.97
C HIS A 562 -27.29 -9.92 -6.12
N ASN A 563 -26.48 -10.03 -5.07
CA ASN A 563 -26.10 -8.89 -4.26
C ASN A 563 -25.21 -7.89 -5.02
N ILE A 564 -24.36 -8.40 -5.93
CA ILE A 564 -23.47 -7.58 -6.78
C ILE A 564 -24.31 -6.80 -7.80
N ILE A 565 -25.21 -7.49 -8.54
CA ILE A 565 -26.03 -6.92 -9.63
C ILE A 565 -26.91 -5.78 -9.10
N ASN A 566 -27.51 -6.00 -7.94
CA ASN A 566 -28.43 -5.04 -7.34
C ASN A 566 -27.76 -4.03 -6.42
N HIS A 567 -26.44 -3.95 -6.40
CA HIS A 567 -25.67 -3.07 -5.50
C HIS A 567 -26.07 -3.17 -4.03
N GLN A 568 -26.48 -4.37 -3.58
CA GLN A 568 -26.97 -4.62 -2.21
C GLN A 568 -25.81 -4.87 -1.22
N ARG A 569 -24.97 -3.86 -1.06
CA ARG A 569 -23.79 -3.95 -0.17
C ARG A 569 -24.16 -4.30 1.27
N ASP A 570 -25.06 -3.55 1.87
CA ASP A 570 -25.38 -3.71 3.28
C ASP A 570 -26.06 -5.07 3.54
N THR A 571 -26.89 -5.55 2.61
CA THR A 571 -27.48 -6.91 2.67
C THR A 571 -26.41 -7.99 2.59
N PHE A 572 -25.44 -7.85 1.70
CA PHE A 572 -24.30 -8.77 1.61
C PHE A 572 -23.49 -8.76 2.88
N TYR A 573 -23.15 -7.60 3.43
CA TYR A 573 -22.34 -7.44 4.64
C TYR A 573 -23.02 -8.07 5.86
N VAL A 574 -24.30 -7.85 6.05
CA VAL A 574 -25.06 -8.48 7.14
C VAL A 574 -25.06 -10.00 7.03
N LYS A 575 -25.24 -10.56 5.82
CA LYS A 575 -25.18 -12.02 5.59
C LYS A 575 -23.78 -12.57 5.89
N GLU A 576 -22.75 -11.93 5.37
CA GLU A 576 -21.35 -12.36 5.54
C GLU A 576 -20.93 -12.29 7.02
N LEU A 577 -21.32 -11.23 7.73
CA LEU A 577 -21.05 -11.08 9.17
C LEU A 577 -21.75 -12.19 9.98
N LYS A 578 -22.98 -12.57 9.65
CA LYS A 578 -23.67 -13.70 10.32
C LYS A 578 -22.92 -15.01 10.12
N VAL A 579 -22.40 -15.26 8.91
CA VAL A 579 -21.56 -16.45 8.65
C VAL A 579 -20.28 -16.41 9.47
N ARG A 580 -19.59 -15.27 9.49
CA ARG A 580 -18.34 -15.10 10.27
C ARG A 580 -18.53 -15.24 11.77
N GLN A 581 -19.65 -14.74 12.29
CA GLN A 581 -20.01 -14.91 13.71
C GLN A 581 -20.19 -16.38 14.08
N LYS A 582 -20.98 -17.12 13.28
CA LYS A 582 -21.20 -18.57 13.50
C LYS A 582 -19.90 -19.39 13.38
N SER A 583 -19.00 -19.00 12.46
CA SER A 583 -17.74 -19.70 12.20
C SER A 583 -16.60 -19.23 13.10
N LEU A 584 -16.83 -18.35 14.06
CA LEU A 584 -15.81 -17.73 14.90
C LEU A 584 -14.65 -17.18 14.06
N LEU A 585 -14.98 -16.18 13.22
CA LEU A 585 -14.05 -15.48 12.34
C LEU A 585 -14.05 -13.95 12.61
N PRO A 586 -13.01 -13.21 12.23
CA PRO A 586 -13.02 -11.75 12.35
C PRO A 586 -14.21 -11.11 11.62
N PRO A 587 -14.82 -10.07 12.20
CA PRO A 587 -14.37 -9.26 13.33
C PRO A 587 -14.80 -9.75 14.74
N PHE A 588 -15.41 -10.92 14.89
CA PHE A 588 -15.97 -11.42 16.15
C PHE A 588 -14.94 -12.10 17.04
N VAL A 589 -13.82 -12.52 16.47
CA VAL A 589 -12.70 -13.13 17.20
C VAL A 589 -11.38 -12.54 16.70
N ARG A 590 -10.35 -12.65 17.53
CA ARG A 590 -8.96 -12.41 17.14
C ARG A 590 -8.33 -13.68 16.60
N LEU A 591 -7.47 -13.52 15.60
CA LEU A 591 -6.74 -14.63 15.01
C LEU A 591 -5.24 -14.44 15.18
N LEU A 592 -4.54 -15.56 15.39
CA LEU A 592 -3.10 -15.64 15.23
C LEU A 592 -2.78 -16.78 14.27
N SER A 593 -2.05 -16.47 13.21
CA SER A 593 -1.43 -17.48 12.34
C SER A 593 0.02 -17.69 12.77
N VAL A 594 0.36 -18.90 13.16
CA VAL A 594 1.74 -19.29 13.48
C VAL A 594 2.27 -20.13 12.33
N THR A 595 3.32 -19.67 11.67
CA THR A 595 4.01 -20.41 10.61
C THR A 595 5.37 -20.88 11.12
N ILE A 596 5.59 -22.17 11.16
CA ILE A 596 6.83 -22.82 11.59
C ILE A 596 7.55 -23.33 10.34
N SER A 597 8.82 -22.94 10.18
CA SER A 597 9.62 -23.26 8.99
C SER A 597 10.97 -23.82 9.38
N SER A 598 11.39 -24.91 8.71
CA SER A 598 12.73 -25.52 8.87
C SER A 598 13.15 -26.19 7.56
N LYS A 599 14.47 -26.40 7.39
CA LYS A 599 15.03 -27.22 6.31
C LYS A 599 14.62 -28.70 6.45
N PHE A 600 14.27 -29.14 7.65
CA PHE A 600 13.85 -30.50 7.95
C PHE A 600 12.37 -30.52 8.33
N SER A 601 11.58 -31.31 7.60
CA SER A 601 10.13 -31.43 7.80
C SER A 601 9.77 -31.93 9.20
N SER A 602 10.53 -32.93 9.71
CA SER A 602 10.34 -33.49 11.06
C SER A 602 10.47 -32.43 12.13
N LEU A 603 11.58 -31.64 12.11
CA LEU A 603 11.81 -30.58 13.09
C LEU A 603 10.72 -29.51 13.07
N ALA A 604 10.27 -29.10 11.88
CA ALA A 604 9.17 -28.14 11.75
C ALA A 604 7.86 -28.69 12.33
N ARG A 605 7.57 -29.98 12.07
CA ARG A 605 6.35 -30.66 12.58
C ARG A 605 6.37 -30.83 14.09
N GLU A 606 7.50 -31.27 14.66
CA GLU A 606 7.66 -31.44 16.12
C GLU A 606 7.54 -30.11 16.85
N LYS A 607 8.21 -29.04 16.36
CA LYS A 607 8.07 -27.72 16.95
C LYS A 607 6.63 -27.22 16.87
N ALA A 608 5.94 -27.47 15.75
CA ALA A 608 4.54 -27.12 15.59
C ALA A 608 3.64 -27.85 16.62
N LYS A 609 3.88 -29.15 16.87
CA LYS A 609 3.18 -29.91 17.90
C LYS A 609 3.48 -29.36 19.30
N LYS A 610 4.74 -28.99 19.60
CA LYS A 610 5.10 -28.38 20.90
C LYS A 610 4.38 -27.05 21.12
N ILE A 611 4.36 -26.18 20.08
CA ILE A 611 3.63 -24.91 20.14
C ILE A 611 2.13 -25.15 20.31
N LYS A 612 1.53 -26.11 19.60
CA LYS A 612 0.12 -26.51 19.78
C LYS A 612 -0.20 -26.85 21.24
N LYS A 613 0.54 -27.80 21.81
CA LYS A 613 0.36 -28.21 23.21
C LYS A 613 0.49 -27.07 24.21
N MET A 614 1.36 -26.07 23.88
CA MET A 614 1.52 -24.90 24.72
C MET A 614 0.27 -24.01 24.73
N PHE A 615 -0.34 -23.75 23.57
CA PHE A 615 -1.56 -22.96 23.47
C PHE A 615 -2.80 -23.68 23.98
N GLU A 616 -2.89 -25.02 23.88
CA GLU A 616 -3.98 -25.83 24.36
C GLU A 616 -4.09 -25.85 25.90
N ARG A 617 -3.09 -25.36 26.62
CA ARG A 617 -3.17 -25.20 28.09
C ARG A 617 -4.15 -24.10 28.52
N SER A 618 -4.49 -23.20 27.62
CA SER A 618 -5.50 -22.16 27.87
C SER A 618 -6.86 -22.62 27.32
N LYS A 619 -7.87 -22.72 28.17
CA LYS A 619 -9.24 -23.13 27.81
C LYS A 619 -9.94 -22.10 26.88
N ASP A 620 -9.49 -20.85 26.90
CA ASP A 620 -10.10 -19.75 26.17
C ASP A 620 -9.53 -19.60 24.76
N LEU A 621 -8.56 -20.43 24.38
CA LEU A 621 -7.93 -20.44 23.07
C LEU A 621 -8.37 -21.67 22.27
N ILE A 622 -8.86 -21.43 21.04
CA ILE A 622 -9.16 -22.51 20.10
C ILE A 622 -7.96 -22.68 19.18
N VAL A 623 -7.34 -23.85 19.19
CA VAL A 623 -6.12 -24.15 18.43
C VAL A 623 -6.43 -25.15 17.32
N LEU A 624 -6.22 -24.73 16.07
CA LEU A 624 -6.41 -25.55 14.88
C LEU A 624 -5.05 -25.88 14.24
N GLY A 625 -4.92 -27.10 13.74
CA GLY A 625 -3.66 -27.61 13.16
C GLY A 625 -2.86 -28.47 14.16
N PRO A 626 -1.54 -28.71 13.96
CA PRO A 626 -0.74 -28.23 12.82
C PRO A 626 -1.07 -28.92 11.50
N ILE A 627 -1.13 -28.15 10.45
CA ILE A 627 -1.31 -28.63 9.07
C ILE A 627 -0.15 -28.16 8.20
N PRO A 628 0.22 -28.87 7.13
CA PRO A 628 1.10 -28.35 6.11
C PRO A 628 0.56 -27.02 5.57
N ALA A 629 1.41 -26.02 5.38
CA ALA A 629 0.99 -24.80 4.72
C ALA A 629 0.56 -25.09 3.27
N GLN A 630 -0.33 -24.28 2.69
CA GLN A 630 -0.82 -24.45 1.31
C GLN A 630 0.33 -24.54 0.29
N VAL A 631 1.38 -23.73 0.45
CA VAL A 631 2.66 -23.95 -0.19
C VAL A 631 3.59 -24.52 0.86
N PHE A 632 3.67 -25.85 0.90
CA PHE A 632 4.35 -26.58 1.98
C PHE A 632 5.85 -26.35 2.02
N TYR A 633 6.49 -26.28 0.85
CA TYR A 633 7.93 -26.10 0.71
C TYR A 633 8.23 -24.77 -0.01
N VAL A 634 8.98 -23.87 0.64
CA VAL A 634 9.32 -22.54 0.10
C VAL A 634 10.78 -22.20 0.45
N ASN A 635 11.57 -21.78 -0.52
CA ASN A 635 12.96 -21.38 -0.33
C ASN A 635 13.76 -22.44 0.47
N LYS A 636 13.61 -23.70 0.12
CA LYS A 636 14.26 -24.85 0.77
C LYS A 636 13.84 -25.07 2.23
N ASN A 637 12.67 -24.60 2.64
CA ASN A 637 12.14 -24.81 3.97
C ASN A 637 10.73 -25.42 3.90
N TYR A 638 10.48 -26.45 4.72
CA TYR A 638 9.16 -27.03 4.97
C TYR A 638 8.39 -26.16 5.95
N ARG A 639 7.09 -25.98 5.74
CA ARG A 639 6.25 -25.07 6.50
C ARG A 639 5.02 -25.75 7.07
N PHE A 640 4.83 -25.64 8.38
CA PHE A 640 3.59 -26.03 9.08
C PHE A 640 2.89 -24.79 9.62
N LYS A 641 1.56 -24.83 9.68
CA LYS A 641 0.73 -23.75 10.20
C LYS A 641 -0.15 -24.21 11.34
N LEU A 642 -0.32 -23.29 12.31
CA LEU A 642 -1.34 -23.31 13.34
C LEU A 642 -2.19 -22.05 13.19
N LEU A 643 -3.47 -22.17 13.47
CA LEU A 643 -4.39 -21.05 13.60
C LEU A 643 -4.98 -21.06 15.01
N ILE A 644 -4.76 -19.98 15.74
CA ILE A 644 -5.27 -19.79 17.10
C ILE A 644 -6.34 -18.72 17.06
N LYS A 645 -7.49 -18.98 17.70
CA LYS A 645 -8.62 -18.06 17.81
C LYS A 645 -8.88 -17.70 19.26
N SER A 646 -9.25 -16.45 19.53
CA SER A 646 -9.70 -15.98 20.84
C SER A 646 -10.89 -15.03 20.69
N LYS A 647 -11.88 -15.14 21.55
CA LYS A 647 -12.95 -14.15 21.71
C LYS A 647 -12.46 -12.95 22.53
N GLU A 648 -11.55 -13.20 23.47
CA GLU A 648 -11.02 -12.19 24.37
C GLU A 648 -9.97 -11.31 23.68
N PRO A 649 -10.11 -9.98 23.73
CA PRO A 649 -9.08 -9.05 23.26
C PRO A 649 -7.78 -9.24 24.05
N PHE A 650 -6.64 -9.18 23.35
CA PHE A 650 -5.29 -9.26 23.93
C PHE A 650 -4.88 -10.59 24.59
N LEU A 651 -5.77 -11.56 24.75
CA LEU A 651 -5.42 -12.85 25.37
C LEU A 651 -4.29 -13.56 24.63
N ILE A 652 -4.37 -13.57 23.28
CA ILE A 652 -3.33 -14.16 22.44
C ILE A 652 -1.98 -13.44 22.66
N GLN A 653 -1.99 -12.11 22.70
CA GLN A 653 -0.79 -11.30 22.88
C GLN A 653 -0.17 -11.52 24.25
N ASN A 654 -0.97 -11.48 25.31
CA ASN A 654 -0.52 -11.72 26.67
C ASN A 654 0.14 -13.10 26.80
N PHE A 655 -0.53 -14.14 26.28
CA PHE A 655 0.01 -15.49 26.27
C PHE A 655 1.35 -15.62 25.51
N ILE A 656 1.46 -14.97 24.35
CA ILE A 656 2.71 -14.98 23.57
C ILE A 656 3.81 -14.23 24.32
N ASN A 657 3.53 -13.05 24.87
CA ASN A 657 4.53 -12.22 25.54
C ASN A 657 5.13 -12.94 26.76
N GLU A 658 4.33 -13.72 27.49
CA GLU A 658 4.81 -14.57 28.59
C GLU A 658 5.70 -15.73 28.11
N LYS A 659 5.41 -16.32 26.95
CA LYS A 659 6.07 -17.53 26.45
C LYS A 659 7.04 -17.29 25.30
N MET A 660 7.30 -16.04 24.94
CA MET A 660 8.07 -15.68 23.73
C MET A 660 9.49 -16.25 23.70
N THR A 661 10.17 -16.30 24.86
CA THR A 661 11.51 -16.88 24.99
C THR A 661 11.55 -18.37 24.66
N SER A 662 10.54 -19.14 25.06
CA SER A 662 10.45 -20.57 24.79
C SER A 662 10.08 -20.91 23.34
N MET A 663 9.49 -19.98 22.62
CA MET A 663 9.10 -20.17 21.21
C MET A 663 10.28 -20.04 20.24
N ASN A 664 11.28 -19.20 20.53
CA ASN A 664 12.31 -18.78 19.60
C ASN A 664 13.71 -19.41 19.81
N ASN A 665 13.86 -20.41 20.68
CA ASN A 665 15.16 -20.93 21.14
C ASN A 665 15.91 -21.85 20.16
N ASP A 666 15.48 -21.98 18.89
CA ASP A 666 16.13 -22.89 17.94
C ASP A 666 16.56 -22.15 16.67
N SER A 667 17.87 -22.10 16.41
CA SER A 667 18.45 -21.44 15.22
C SER A 667 18.09 -22.13 13.88
N LYS A 668 17.70 -23.42 13.92
CA LYS A 668 17.32 -24.22 12.75
C LYS A 668 15.84 -24.08 12.40
N ILE A 669 15.05 -23.47 13.28
CA ILE A 669 13.59 -23.34 13.13
C ILE A 669 13.21 -21.87 13.18
N LYS A 670 12.49 -21.41 12.18
CA LYS A 670 11.93 -20.05 12.14
C LYS A 670 10.44 -20.11 12.48
N VAL A 671 10.04 -19.38 13.51
CA VAL A 671 8.64 -19.17 13.89
C VAL A 671 8.22 -17.76 13.46
N LYS A 672 7.17 -17.67 12.66
CA LYS A 672 6.58 -16.40 12.20
C LYS A 672 5.19 -16.29 12.82
N LEU A 673 4.95 -15.20 13.54
CA LEU A 673 3.66 -14.85 14.14
C LEU A 673 2.99 -13.77 13.28
N ASP A 674 1.70 -13.95 13.00
CA ASP A 674 0.88 -12.96 12.29
C ASP A 674 -0.42 -12.77 13.05
N ILE A 675 -0.52 -11.65 13.76
CA ILE A 675 -1.73 -11.24 14.47
C ILE A 675 -2.71 -10.65 13.46
N ASP A 676 -3.96 -11.06 13.54
CA ASP A 676 -5.03 -10.66 12.61
C ASP A 676 -4.60 -10.83 11.14
N PRO A 677 -4.30 -12.07 10.71
CA PRO A 677 -3.84 -12.34 9.36
C PRO A 677 -4.89 -11.96 8.32
N TYR A 678 -4.43 -11.37 7.23
CA TYR A 678 -5.30 -11.08 6.07
C TYR A 678 -5.45 -12.30 5.16
N ASN A 679 -4.41 -13.12 5.10
CA ASN A 679 -4.39 -14.36 4.32
C ASN A 679 -4.05 -15.53 5.24
N LEU A 680 -4.79 -16.61 5.12
CA LEU A 680 -4.54 -17.83 5.89
C LEU A 680 -3.62 -18.82 5.16
N TYR A 681 -3.02 -18.41 4.06
CA TYR A 681 -2.17 -19.28 3.20
C TYR A 681 -0.71 -19.28 3.56
#